data_875f23fa0ec58a0b6e4abab1cfa7f4a6
#
_entry.id   875f23fa0ec58a0b6e4abab1cfa7f4a6
#
_cell.length_a   1.000
_cell.length_b   1.000
_cell.length_c   1.000
_cell.angle_alpha   90.00
_cell.angle_beta   90.00
_cell.angle_gamma   90.00
#
_symmetry.space_group_name_H-M   'P 1'
#
loop_
_entity.id
_entity.type
_entity.pdbx_description
1 polymer ?
#
loop_
_entity_poly.entity_id
_entity_poly.type
_entity_poly.pdbx_seq_one_letter_code
_entity_poly.pdbx_strand_id
1 'polypeptide(L)'
;VFPLLDADGANVIESAQPVSTMVTCGACHDTAFIATHSFHADAGLGQLGAPGSVPGGRPWDTSPGLFGEWSPLFYRYLSPQGDARVDLTTPEWLGVYGLRHVGGGPGVTSRDGAPLVDLAPSAADVEASLIDPATGLAQPWDWSESGTAEMNCFLCHMPDANNEARKDALTAGAFGDAATATLIGSGIVDGTAASWSYNPDAFGEDGALKPAFITVQDPATANCGNCHGVTHVDMETPLTLDGLNINDWNTLTTGQIMSPQRINDSGLNLADKGTLSRSWDVHMERVVGCTDCHYSLNNPIYYRESDSPDYLTFDPRRVDISEYLYRPLHQFAKGSSAQGGLAPELDDTLRRCESCHSIELTHDWLPYKEAHTQAMACETCHVPELYAPAVEYVDWTVLTADGEPVTAYRGVESNVIDATTLITPYTPIILPRENADGTTTMAPFNLISAWYWVYGDPARPVPERDLRAAFFEGEAYYPDILAAFDGDGDGALSAVELSITTDAQKTAVAGRLAALGLDNPRIEGEVQPFSINHNVAQGEWVTRACNDCHGEASRLAAPLSLSDRTPGGVQPALYEGGPVSWPGTIAAGEDGALRFQPDTGEAGLYILGHNAAEWVDWIGIAMVLGVVLGVFVHGGLRVISARKRAAEVDDVDVATRRVYMYDVYERLWHWLQTAVILLLLFTGLIIHKPDRFGMFSFSYVVQVHNILALLLVINAALALFYHLASGEIKQFLPRPKGFFDQAFEQAIFYMRGIFRGEAHPFEKTRDRKLNPLQQMTYLVILNVLLPLQILTGALMWGSQRWPDAAGFFGGLPGLGPFHSLVAWAFAAFIILHVYLTTTGPTPTAGIQAMMLGWEDVEAHDGAEHSRPEAAAAD
;
A
#
# COMPACT_ATOMS: atom_id res chain seq x y z
N VAL A 1 -36.80 27.00 14.30
CA VAL A 1 -37.92 26.82 15.20
C VAL A 1 -39.07 26.21 14.41
N PHE A 2 -39.44 24.96 14.70
CA PHE A 2 -40.44 24.16 14.00
C PHE A 2 -41.10 23.22 15.00
N PRO A 3 -42.34 22.78 14.80
CA PRO A 3 -42.96 21.76 15.62
C PRO A 3 -42.35 20.40 15.35
N LEU A 4 -42.25 19.53 16.34
CA LEU A 4 -42.03 18.11 16.11
C LEU A 4 -43.39 17.46 15.85
N LEU A 5 -43.44 16.70 14.75
CA LEU A 5 -44.63 16.02 14.27
C LEU A 5 -44.47 14.52 14.32
N ASP A 6 -45.49 13.79 14.66
CA ASP A 6 -45.54 12.33 14.52
C ASP A 6 -45.85 11.88 13.10
N ALA A 7 -45.98 10.60 12.85
CA ALA A 7 -46.23 10.03 11.53
C ALA A 7 -47.55 10.49 10.91
N ASP A 8 -48.54 10.84 11.73
CA ASP A 8 -49.84 11.34 11.28
C ASP A 8 -49.88 12.86 11.08
N GLY A 9 -48.76 13.54 11.38
CA GLY A 9 -48.66 15.00 11.30
C GLY A 9 -49.21 15.76 12.50
N ALA A 10 -49.55 15.08 13.59
CA ALA A 10 -49.93 15.70 14.82
C ALA A 10 -48.71 16.16 15.62
N ASN A 11 -48.87 17.21 16.41
CA ASN A 11 -47.81 17.68 17.29
C ASN A 11 -47.52 16.63 18.41
N VAL A 12 -46.24 16.25 18.55
CA VAL A 12 -45.82 15.21 19.48
C VAL A 12 -46.14 15.52 20.94
N ILE A 13 -46.28 16.79 21.32
CA ILE A 13 -46.69 17.20 22.65
C ILE A 13 -48.19 16.86 22.93
N GLU A 14 -49.01 16.84 21.87
CA GLU A 14 -50.41 16.51 21.95
C GLU A 14 -50.66 15.01 21.81
N SER A 15 -49.95 14.37 20.87
CA SER A 15 -50.13 12.96 20.55
C SER A 15 -49.38 12.01 21.49
N ALA A 16 -48.26 12.48 22.07
CA ALA A 16 -47.28 11.67 22.80
C ALA A 16 -46.77 10.47 21.99
N GLN A 17 -46.82 10.53 20.65
CA GLN A 17 -46.32 9.52 19.75
C GLN A 17 -44.85 9.81 19.36
N PRO A 18 -44.09 8.82 18.85
CA PRO A 18 -42.75 9.02 18.36
C PRO A 18 -42.70 10.10 17.29
N VAL A 19 -41.61 10.90 17.27
CA VAL A 19 -41.40 11.90 16.23
C VAL A 19 -41.09 11.24 14.89
N SER A 20 -41.72 11.73 13.82
CA SER A 20 -41.35 11.44 12.45
C SER A 20 -40.46 12.56 11.91
N THR A 21 -39.23 12.23 11.59
CA THR A 21 -38.32 13.20 10.95
C THR A 21 -38.73 13.46 9.50
N MET A 22 -39.31 12.47 8.81
CA MET A 22 -39.84 12.63 7.46
C MET A 22 -40.96 13.62 7.37
N VAL A 23 -41.89 13.61 8.34
CA VAL A 23 -43.04 14.57 8.43
C VAL A 23 -42.56 15.91 8.97
N THR A 24 -41.77 15.91 10.04
CA THR A 24 -41.28 17.14 10.69
C THR A 24 -40.45 17.98 9.72
N CYS A 25 -39.44 17.38 9.08
CA CYS A 25 -38.57 18.07 8.12
C CYS A 25 -39.29 18.28 6.77
N GLY A 26 -40.26 17.42 6.46
CA GLY A 26 -41.06 17.47 5.24
C GLY A 26 -41.87 18.73 5.05
N ALA A 27 -42.05 19.52 6.12
CA ALA A 27 -42.69 20.84 6.01
C ALA A 27 -41.89 21.83 5.16
N CYS A 28 -40.58 21.66 5.02
CA CYS A 28 -39.69 22.53 4.28
C CYS A 28 -38.84 21.80 3.22
N HIS A 29 -38.63 20.50 3.37
CA HIS A 29 -37.79 19.66 2.51
C HIS A 29 -38.64 18.59 1.82
N ASP A 30 -38.28 18.20 0.60
CA ASP A 30 -38.85 17.02 -0.05
C ASP A 30 -38.17 15.77 0.51
N THR A 31 -38.57 15.34 1.69
CA THR A 31 -37.93 14.24 2.42
C THR A 31 -38.03 12.89 1.68
N ALA A 32 -39.10 12.67 0.92
CA ALA A 32 -39.21 11.47 0.08
C ALA A 32 -38.16 11.45 -1.02
N PHE A 33 -37.96 12.60 -1.69
CA PHE A 33 -36.89 12.73 -2.67
C PHE A 33 -35.50 12.50 -2.04
N ILE A 34 -35.24 13.12 -0.88
CA ILE A 34 -33.98 13.01 -0.17
C ILE A 34 -33.68 11.54 0.18
N ALA A 35 -34.65 10.82 0.74
CA ALA A 35 -34.47 9.42 1.14
C ALA A 35 -34.16 8.50 -0.05
N THR A 36 -34.78 8.75 -1.21
CA THR A 36 -34.57 7.93 -2.42
C THR A 36 -33.35 8.33 -3.25
N HIS A 37 -32.72 9.48 -2.95
CA HIS A 37 -31.53 10.01 -3.63
C HIS A 37 -30.32 10.13 -2.72
N SER A 38 -30.34 9.43 -1.57
CA SER A 38 -29.21 9.33 -0.65
C SER A 38 -28.60 7.95 -0.74
N PHE A 39 -27.34 7.83 -1.14
CA PHE A 39 -26.67 6.53 -1.18
C PHE A 39 -26.50 5.90 0.21
N HIS A 40 -26.52 6.70 1.30
CA HIS A 40 -26.55 6.20 2.68
C HIS A 40 -27.88 5.49 3.01
N ALA A 41 -29.01 5.93 2.47
CA ALA A 41 -30.30 5.26 2.62
C ALA A 41 -30.47 4.11 1.60
N ASP A 42 -30.00 4.28 0.37
CA ASP A 42 -30.04 3.25 -0.68
C ASP A 42 -29.14 2.06 -0.37
N ALA A 43 -27.93 2.31 0.08
CA ALA A 43 -26.94 1.33 0.54
C ALA A 43 -26.79 0.07 -0.36
N GLY A 44 -26.99 0.21 -1.66
CA GLY A 44 -26.88 -0.86 -2.67
C GLY A 44 -28.19 -1.42 -3.21
N LEU A 45 -29.34 -0.94 -2.75
CA LEU A 45 -30.66 -1.36 -3.25
C LEU A 45 -30.84 -1.11 -4.74
N GLY A 46 -30.39 0.05 -5.24
CA GLY A 46 -30.45 0.41 -6.65
C GLY A 46 -29.60 -0.49 -7.56
N GLN A 47 -28.70 -1.29 -6.99
CA GLN A 47 -27.76 -2.16 -7.70
C GLN A 47 -28.03 -3.66 -7.47
N LEU A 48 -29.18 -4.01 -6.87
CA LEU A 48 -29.55 -5.42 -6.63
C LEU A 48 -29.70 -6.20 -7.93
N GLY A 49 -29.02 -7.35 -7.98
CA GLY A 49 -29.03 -8.28 -9.10
C GLY A 49 -29.24 -9.73 -8.66
N ALA A 50 -29.04 -10.65 -9.60
CA ALA A 50 -29.05 -12.09 -9.27
C ALA A 50 -27.81 -12.45 -8.43
N PRO A 51 -27.87 -13.51 -7.60
CA PRO A 51 -26.70 -14.00 -6.87
C PRO A 51 -25.52 -14.25 -7.81
N GLY A 52 -24.33 -13.80 -7.43
CA GLY A 52 -23.10 -13.90 -8.22
C GLY A 52 -23.00 -12.93 -9.41
N SER A 53 -23.91 -11.96 -9.52
CA SER A 53 -23.86 -10.94 -10.58
C SER A 53 -22.90 -9.78 -10.27
N VAL A 54 -22.39 -9.70 -9.05
CA VAL A 54 -21.44 -8.66 -8.63
C VAL A 54 -20.05 -9.00 -9.20
N PRO A 55 -19.46 -8.11 -10.00
CA PRO A 55 -18.11 -8.36 -10.53
C PRO A 55 -17.08 -8.56 -9.42
N GLY A 56 -16.33 -9.67 -9.47
CA GLY A 56 -15.34 -10.03 -8.44
C GLY A 56 -15.94 -10.40 -7.08
N GLY A 57 -17.27 -10.36 -6.91
CA GLY A 57 -17.98 -10.75 -5.70
C GLY A 57 -18.14 -12.26 -5.57
N ARG A 58 -18.67 -12.68 -4.45
CA ARG A 58 -18.91 -14.10 -4.14
C ARG A 58 -20.13 -14.61 -4.91
N PRO A 59 -20.29 -15.95 -5.07
CA PRO A 59 -21.43 -16.53 -5.80
C PRO A 59 -22.81 -16.19 -5.24
N TRP A 60 -22.88 -15.71 -4.03
CA TRP A 60 -24.11 -15.36 -3.31
C TRP A 60 -24.35 -13.85 -3.20
N ASP A 61 -23.37 -13.00 -3.52
CA ASP A 61 -23.53 -11.55 -3.46
C ASP A 61 -24.51 -11.08 -4.55
N THR A 62 -25.41 -10.18 -4.15
CA THR A 62 -26.48 -9.66 -5.02
C THR A 62 -26.35 -8.17 -5.29
N SER A 63 -25.48 -7.47 -4.55
CA SER A 63 -25.18 -6.04 -4.68
C SER A 63 -23.78 -5.77 -4.14
N PRO A 64 -23.07 -4.75 -4.61
CA PRO A 64 -21.78 -4.34 -4.04
C PRO A 64 -21.93 -3.48 -2.77
N GLY A 65 -23.15 -3.25 -2.30
CA GLY A 65 -23.41 -2.43 -1.13
C GLY A 65 -23.85 -3.24 0.09
N LEU A 66 -24.07 -2.56 1.22
CA LEU A 66 -24.48 -3.14 2.49
C LEU A 66 -25.70 -4.06 2.34
N PHE A 67 -26.58 -3.71 1.42
CA PHE A 67 -27.68 -4.56 0.99
C PHE A 67 -27.26 -5.46 -0.17
N GLY A 68 -26.91 -6.66 0.11
CA GLY A 68 -26.60 -7.66 -0.90
C GLY A 68 -25.18 -8.18 -0.91
N GLU A 69 -24.27 -7.54 -0.19
CA GLU A 69 -22.93 -8.07 0.05
C GLU A 69 -22.91 -8.78 1.41
N TRP A 70 -22.50 -10.03 1.40
CA TRP A 70 -22.25 -10.77 2.63
C TRP A 70 -20.86 -10.44 3.17
N SER A 71 -20.77 -10.05 4.43
CA SER A 71 -19.49 -9.74 5.06
C SER A 71 -19.03 -10.88 5.95
N PRO A 72 -17.88 -11.49 5.68
CA PRO A 72 -17.31 -12.53 6.54
C PRO A 72 -16.87 -12.00 7.91
N LEU A 73 -16.62 -10.70 8.05
CA LEU A 73 -16.25 -10.11 9.33
C LEU A 73 -17.42 -10.07 10.30
N PHE A 74 -18.62 -9.81 9.78
CA PHE A 74 -19.83 -9.70 10.57
C PHE A 74 -20.67 -10.96 10.50
N TYR A 75 -20.32 -11.89 9.64
CA TYR A 75 -21.00 -13.15 9.39
C TYR A 75 -22.51 -13.00 9.27
N ARG A 76 -22.98 -12.08 8.43
CA ARG A 76 -24.39 -11.82 8.33
C ARG A 76 -24.89 -12.13 6.94
N TYR A 77 -25.70 -13.14 6.91
CA TYR A 77 -26.46 -13.56 5.78
C TYR A 77 -27.95 -13.44 6.13
N LEU A 78 -28.63 -12.59 5.41
CA LEU A 78 -29.91 -12.05 5.86
C LEU A 78 -31.13 -12.78 5.31
N SER A 79 -30.98 -14.00 4.83
CA SER A 79 -32.14 -14.82 4.50
C SER A 79 -32.32 -15.92 5.54
N PRO A 80 -33.29 -15.80 6.46
CA PRO A 80 -33.55 -16.79 7.49
C PRO A 80 -33.85 -18.18 6.94
N GLN A 81 -34.25 -18.30 5.66
CA GLN A 81 -34.73 -19.54 5.06
C GLN A 81 -33.83 -20.08 3.94
N GLY A 82 -32.60 -19.62 3.85
CA GLY A 82 -31.68 -20.08 2.81
C GLY A 82 -32.07 -19.63 1.40
N ASP A 83 -32.90 -18.62 1.27
CA ASP A 83 -33.17 -17.96 0.01
C ASP A 83 -31.87 -17.29 -0.48
N ALA A 84 -31.58 -17.37 -1.77
CA ALA A 84 -30.37 -16.81 -2.36
C ALA A 84 -30.37 -15.27 -2.40
N ARG A 85 -31.43 -14.60 -1.95
CA ARG A 85 -31.52 -13.15 -1.85
C ARG A 85 -31.31 -12.72 -0.42
N VAL A 86 -30.44 -11.75 -0.23
CA VAL A 86 -30.32 -11.02 1.04
C VAL A 86 -31.65 -10.34 1.31
N ASP A 87 -32.24 -10.60 2.48
CA ASP A 87 -33.52 -10.05 2.82
C ASP A 87 -33.40 -8.79 3.63
N LEU A 88 -33.58 -7.65 2.96
CA LEU A 88 -33.30 -6.31 3.43
C LEU A 88 -34.45 -5.70 4.24
N THR A 89 -35.59 -6.35 4.21
CA THR A 89 -36.83 -5.82 4.79
C THR A 89 -37.24 -6.59 6.03
N THR A 90 -36.34 -7.39 6.59
CA THR A 90 -36.63 -8.17 7.80
C THR A 90 -36.38 -7.38 9.07
N PRO A 91 -37.15 -7.68 10.16
CA PRO A 91 -36.87 -7.13 11.47
C PRO A 91 -35.44 -7.41 11.97
N GLU A 92 -34.92 -8.59 11.68
CA GLU A 92 -33.54 -8.95 12.01
C GLU A 92 -32.52 -8.02 11.36
N TRP A 93 -32.73 -7.66 10.09
CA TRP A 93 -31.85 -6.74 9.40
C TRP A 93 -31.77 -5.38 10.10
N LEU A 94 -32.94 -4.82 10.49
CA LEU A 94 -32.99 -3.55 11.22
C LEU A 94 -32.33 -3.62 12.59
N GLY A 95 -32.57 -4.68 13.34
CA GLY A 95 -31.97 -4.88 14.67
C GLY A 95 -30.45 -5.00 14.64
N VAL A 96 -29.91 -5.32 13.51
CA VAL A 96 -28.48 -5.59 13.34
C VAL A 96 -27.79 -4.56 12.46
N TYR A 97 -28.15 -4.48 11.18
CA TYR A 97 -27.54 -3.53 10.24
C TYR A 97 -28.13 -2.13 10.32
N GLY A 98 -29.39 -2.01 10.76
CA GLY A 98 -30.03 -0.72 11.05
C GLY A 98 -29.26 0.11 12.07
N LEU A 99 -28.44 -0.52 12.91
CA LEU A 99 -27.54 0.17 13.83
C LEU A 99 -26.57 1.12 13.12
N ARG A 100 -26.23 0.82 11.86
CA ARG A 100 -25.29 1.58 11.00
C ARG A 100 -25.94 2.20 9.79
N HIS A 101 -27.24 2.11 9.69
CA HIS A 101 -28.02 2.66 8.61
C HIS A 101 -28.77 3.89 9.09
N VAL A 102 -28.88 4.90 8.24
CA VAL A 102 -29.55 6.15 8.59
C VAL A 102 -31.07 6.01 8.68
N GLY A 103 -31.61 4.85 8.31
CA GLY A 103 -33.05 4.62 8.18
C GLY A 103 -33.58 5.01 6.80
N GLY A 104 -34.87 4.77 6.56
CA GLY A 104 -35.48 4.93 5.23
C GLY A 104 -35.22 3.71 4.33
N GLY A 105 -35.70 3.77 3.09
CA GLY A 105 -35.54 2.66 2.15
C GLY A 105 -36.14 1.36 2.66
N PRO A 106 -35.33 0.28 2.78
CA PRO A 106 -35.80 -1.02 3.26
C PRO A 106 -36.29 -1.01 4.71
N GLY A 107 -35.92 -0.01 5.48
CA GLY A 107 -36.46 0.17 6.83
C GLY A 107 -37.91 0.60 6.88
N VAL A 108 -38.54 0.91 5.74
CA VAL A 108 -39.88 1.48 5.62
C VAL A 108 -40.76 0.70 4.66
N THR A 109 -40.19 0.15 3.59
CA THR A 109 -40.92 -0.49 2.50
C THR A 109 -40.55 -1.95 2.30
N SER A 110 -41.53 -2.78 1.94
CA SER A 110 -41.34 -4.18 1.58
C SER A 110 -40.62 -4.29 0.21
N ARG A 111 -40.20 -5.50 -0.14
CA ARG A 111 -39.64 -5.83 -1.48
C ARG A 111 -40.54 -5.44 -2.63
N ASP A 112 -41.88 -5.54 -2.40
CA ASP A 112 -42.87 -5.19 -3.40
C ASP A 112 -43.25 -3.72 -3.40
N GLY A 113 -42.59 -2.91 -2.55
CA GLY A 113 -42.79 -1.46 -2.44
C GLY A 113 -44.00 -1.07 -1.61
N ALA A 114 -44.66 -2.00 -0.88
CA ALA A 114 -45.69 -1.68 0.07
C ALA A 114 -45.11 -1.19 1.40
N PRO A 115 -45.80 -0.32 2.15
CA PRO A 115 -45.37 0.04 3.51
C PRO A 115 -45.25 -1.20 4.39
N LEU A 116 -44.18 -1.37 5.14
CA LEU A 116 -43.99 -2.49 6.08
C LEU A 116 -45.07 -2.53 7.14
N VAL A 117 -45.54 -1.38 7.59
CA VAL A 117 -46.62 -1.28 8.60
C VAL A 117 -47.95 -1.89 8.15
N ASP A 118 -48.15 -2.08 6.87
CA ASP A 118 -49.35 -2.68 6.28
C ASP A 118 -49.23 -4.22 6.15
N LEU A 119 -48.07 -4.80 6.43
CA LEU A 119 -47.85 -6.25 6.37
C LEU A 119 -48.49 -6.92 7.58
N ALA A 120 -49.35 -7.93 7.35
CA ALA A 120 -49.90 -8.74 8.44
C ALA A 120 -48.80 -9.64 9.05
N PRO A 121 -48.75 -9.74 10.39
CA PRO A 121 -47.81 -10.65 11.07
C PRO A 121 -47.92 -12.09 10.56
N SER A 122 -46.81 -12.73 10.22
CA SER A 122 -46.79 -14.08 9.66
C SER A 122 -45.46 -14.78 9.92
N ALA A 123 -45.45 -15.94 10.55
CA ALA A 123 -44.23 -16.74 10.69
C ALA A 123 -43.73 -17.38 9.36
N ALA A 124 -44.58 -17.36 8.32
CA ALA A 124 -44.20 -17.90 7.00
C ALA A 124 -43.66 -16.84 6.04
N ASP A 125 -43.86 -15.56 6.32
CA ASP A 125 -43.37 -14.42 5.56
C ASP A 125 -42.12 -13.86 6.21
N VAL A 126 -41.01 -13.90 5.53
CA VAL A 126 -39.72 -13.42 6.04
C VAL A 126 -39.74 -11.92 6.36
N GLU A 127 -40.52 -11.14 5.65
CA GLU A 127 -40.66 -9.70 5.90
C GLU A 127 -41.54 -9.38 7.10
N ALA A 128 -42.33 -10.36 7.55
CA ALA A 128 -43.26 -10.21 8.69
C ALA A 128 -42.96 -11.21 9.82
N SER A 129 -41.76 -11.70 9.92
CA SER A 129 -41.30 -12.64 10.93
C SER A 129 -39.93 -12.26 11.50
N LEU A 130 -39.69 -12.72 12.73
CA LEU A 130 -38.40 -12.66 13.40
C LEU A 130 -37.98 -14.07 13.81
N ILE A 131 -36.74 -14.44 13.65
CA ILE A 131 -36.20 -15.70 14.20
C ILE A 131 -35.93 -15.51 15.68
N ASP A 132 -36.63 -16.27 16.50
CA ASP A 132 -36.38 -16.32 17.94
C ASP A 132 -34.99 -16.97 18.18
N PRO A 133 -34.02 -16.24 18.75
CA PRO A 133 -32.66 -16.75 18.93
C PRO A 133 -32.61 -17.95 19.89
N ALA A 134 -33.59 -18.08 20.81
CA ALA A 134 -33.60 -19.19 21.79
C ALA A 134 -34.12 -20.50 21.17
N THR A 135 -35.05 -20.43 20.22
CA THR A 135 -35.70 -21.60 19.64
C THR A 135 -35.32 -21.87 18.20
N GLY A 136 -34.72 -20.90 17.53
CA GLY A 136 -34.42 -20.96 16.09
C GLY A 136 -35.67 -20.99 15.20
N LEU A 137 -36.83 -20.71 15.71
CA LEU A 137 -38.09 -20.76 14.98
C LEU A 137 -38.57 -19.35 14.61
N ALA A 138 -39.14 -19.23 13.40
CA ALA A 138 -39.74 -17.99 12.96
C ALA A 138 -40.99 -17.69 13.77
N GLN A 139 -41.09 -16.50 14.36
CA GLN A 139 -42.20 -15.93 15.07
C GLN A 139 -42.80 -14.77 14.25
N PRO A 140 -44.12 -14.60 14.22
CA PRO A 140 -44.75 -13.48 13.54
C PRO A 140 -44.27 -12.15 14.14
N TRP A 141 -43.96 -11.19 13.25
CA TRP A 141 -43.52 -9.83 13.60
C TRP A 141 -44.62 -8.83 13.23
N ASP A 142 -44.96 -7.95 14.16
CA ASP A 142 -45.98 -6.92 13.94
C ASP A 142 -45.34 -5.54 13.76
N TRP A 143 -45.23 -5.13 12.47
CA TRP A 143 -44.70 -3.81 12.11
C TRP A 143 -45.56 -2.66 12.56
N SER A 144 -46.88 -2.88 12.79
CA SER A 144 -47.76 -1.83 13.32
C SER A 144 -47.46 -1.50 14.77
N GLU A 145 -46.93 -2.47 15.52
CA GLU A 145 -46.51 -2.27 16.92
C GLU A 145 -45.04 -1.76 16.99
N SER A 146 -44.14 -2.31 16.22
CA SER A 146 -42.73 -1.93 16.24
C SER A 146 -42.45 -0.57 15.56
N GLY A 147 -43.32 -0.15 14.67
CA GLY A 147 -43.07 0.94 13.75
C GLY A 147 -42.02 0.57 12.72
N THR A 148 -41.56 1.54 11.96
CA THR A 148 -40.53 1.41 10.93
C THR A 148 -39.36 2.39 11.16
N ALA A 149 -38.18 2.05 10.68
CA ALA A 149 -37.00 2.92 10.78
C ALA A 149 -36.94 3.90 9.59
N GLU A 150 -37.62 5.02 9.70
CA GLU A 150 -37.53 6.08 8.70
C GLU A 150 -36.14 6.73 8.68
N MET A 151 -35.82 7.50 7.62
CA MET A 151 -34.54 8.23 7.54
C MET A 151 -34.44 9.24 8.67
N ASN A 152 -33.46 9.08 9.54
CA ASN A 152 -33.26 9.89 10.73
C ASN A 152 -32.42 11.13 10.47
N CYS A 153 -33.08 12.26 10.16
CA CYS A 153 -32.40 13.51 9.86
C CYS A 153 -31.60 14.06 11.06
N PHE A 154 -32.05 13.82 12.30
CA PHE A 154 -31.38 14.30 13.50
C PHE A 154 -29.97 13.66 13.66
N LEU A 155 -29.79 12.42 13.24
CA LEU A 155 -28.53 11.70 13.37
C LEU A 155 -27.38 12.45 12.67
N CYS A 156 -27.66 13.12 11.56
CA CYS A 156 -26.68 13.87 10.80
C CYS A 156 -26.71 15.38 11.07
N HIS A 157 -27.90 15.95 11.34
CA HIS A 157 -28.10 17.39 11.41
C HIS A 157 -28.16 17.99 12.80
N MET A 158 -28.06 17.16 13.86
CA MET A 158 -27.91 17.64 15.24
C MET A 158 -26.47 17.40 15.74
N PRO A 159 -25.83 18.37 16.42
CA PRO A 159 -24.45 18.20 16.90
C PRO A 159 -24.33 17.08 17.95
N ASP A 160 -25.34 16.89 18.78
CA ASP A 160 -25.33 15.98 19.94
C ASP A 160 -26.41 14.88 19.81
N ALA A 161 -26.56 14.31 18.62
CA ALA A 161 -27.49 13.22 18.37
C ALA A 161 -27.11 11.97 19.20
N ASN A 162 -28.03 11.46 19.99
CA ASN A 162 -27.78 10.28 20.82
C ASN A 162 -27.93 8.98 20.02
N ASN A 163 -26.83 8.57 19.37
CA ASN A 163 -26.83 7.36 18.58
C ASN A 163 -26.92 6.08 19.41
N GLU A 164 -26.40 6.07 20.66
CA GLU A 164 -26.49 4.88 21.53
C GLU A 164 -27.93 4.60 21.89
N ALA A 165 -28.70 5.61 22.35
CA ALA A 165 -30.12 5.42 22.61
C ALA A 165 -30.90 5.00 21.35
N ARG A 166 -30.52 5.49 20.17
CA ARG A 166 -31.09 5.04 18.90
C ARG A 166 -30.80 3.56 18.65
N LYS A 167 -29.53 3.11 18.82
CA LYS A 167 -29.16 1.69 18.70
C LYS A 167 -29.90 0.81 19.69
N ASP A 168 -30.07 1.26 20.94
CA ASP A 168 -30.85 0.54 21.94
C ASP A 168 -32.31 0.34 21.50
N ALA A 169 -32.96 1.38 20.94
CA ALA A 169 -34.30 1.28 20.39
C ALA A 169 -34.40 0.27 19.24
N LEU A 170 -33.46 0.32 18.29
CA LEU A 170 -33.40 -0.61 17.15
C LEU A 170 -33.15 -2.06 17.62
N THR A 171 -32.22 -2.27 18.53
CA THR A 171 -31.93 -3.61 19.11
C THR A 171 -33.12 -4.17 19.87
N ALA A 172 -33.90 -3.31 20.53
CA ALA A 172 -35.12 -3.71 21.22
C ALA A 172 -36.31 -3.96 20.27
N GLY A 173 -36.17 -3.71 18.98
CA GLY A 173 -37.24 -3.85 18.00
C GLY A 173 -38.24 -2.70 18.00
N ALA A 174 -37.97 -1.61 18.71
CA ALA A 174 -38.79 -0.41 18.73
C ALA A 174 -38.38 0.57 17.62
N PHE A 175 -38.60 0.16 16.40
CA PHE A 175 -38.02 0.85 15.22
C PHE A 175 -38.60 2.26 15.01
N GLY A 176 -39.90 2.43 15.31
CA GLY A 176 -40.57 3.74 15.27
C GLY A 176 -40.00 4.73 16.27
N ASP A 177 -39.42 4.26 17.38
CA ASP A 177 -38.86 5.10 18.44
C ASP A 177 -37.43 5.60 18.09
N ALA A 178 -36.76 5.06 17.07
CA ALA A 178 -35.37 5.34 16.80
C ALA A 178 -35.08 6.85 16.64
N ALA A 179 -35.94 7.58 15.94
CA ALA A 179 -35.77 9.03 15.76
C ALA A 179 -35.99 9.80 17.08
N THR A 180 -36.95 9.39 17.92
CA THR A 180 -37.19 9.98 19.22
C THR A 180 -36.06 9.71 20.18
N ALA A 181 -35.56 8.47 20.20
CA ALA A 181 -34.43 8.06 21.03
C ALA A 181 -33.16 8.90 20.71
N THR A 182 -32.99 9.33 19.48
CA THR A 182 -31.89 10.22 19.09
C THR A 182 -31.89 11.57 19.79
N LEU A 183 -33.07 12.00 20.29
CA LEU A 183 -33.26 13.25 21.05
C LEU A 183 -33.05 13.10 22.56
N ILE A 184 -32.84 11.88 23.08
CA ILE A 184 -32.60 11.65 24.49
C ILE A 184 -31.28 12.31 24.92
N GLY A 185 -31.34 13.12 25.98
CA GLY A 185 -30.19 13.87 26.50
C GLY A 185 -30.05 15.29 25.92
N SER A 186 -30.80 15.65 24.88
CA SER A 186 -30.83 17.02 24.32
C SER A 186 -31.68 17.98 25.16
N GLY A 187 -32.42 17.48 26.15
CA GLY A 187 -33.44 18.22 26.90
C GLY A 187 -34.81 18.29 26.20
N ILE A 188 -34.95 17.68 25.00
CA ILE A 188 -36.26 17.57 24.32
C ILE A 188 -37.00 16.31 24.75
N VAL A 189 -36.26 15.23 24.93
CA VAL A 189 -36.80 13.92 25.36
C VAL A 189 -36.04 13.47 26.58
N ASP A 190 -36.80 13.11 27.63
CA ASP A 190 -36.33 12.57 28.89
C ASP A 190 -36.57 11.05 28.93
N GLY A 191 -35.70 10.29 29.59
CA GLY A 191 -35.84 8.86 29.79
C GLY A 191 -34.79 8.00 29.13
N THR A 192 -35.18 6.81 28.69
CA THR A 192 -34.36 5.81 28.02
C THR A 192 -35.04 5.35 26.73
N ALA A 193 -34.32 4.63 25.84
CA ALA A 193 -34.94 4.07 24.65
C ALA A 193 -36.18 3.20 24.91
N ALA A 194 -36.25 2.52 26.05
CA ALA A 194 -37.37 1.68 26.45
C ALA A 194 -38.54 2.44 27.12
N SER A 195 -38.29 3.65 27.63
CA SER A 195 -39.30 4.45 28.30
C SER A 195 -38.93 5.92 28.29
N TRP A 196 -39.56 6.69 27.46
CA TRP A 196 -39.27 8.09 27.23
C TRP A 196 -40.53 8.98 27.29
N SER A 197 -40.32 10.28 27.44
CA SER A 197 -41.37 11.29 27.33
C SER A 197 -40.82 12.60 26.85
N TYR A 198 -41.62 13.40 26.17
CA TYR A 198 -41.23 14.75 25.77
C TYR A 198 -41.18 15.69 27.00
N ASN A 199 -40.16 16.54 27.03
CA ASN A 199 -40.05 17.60 28.02
C ASN A 199 -40.91 18.81 27.56
N PRO A 200 -42.01 19.13 28.25
CA PRO A 200 -42.86 20.23 27.84
C PRO A 200 -42.18 21.59 27.86
N ASP A 201 -41.12 21.76 28.67
CA ASP A 201 -40.36 23.00 28.75
C ASP A 201 -39.55 23.30 27.45
N ALA A 202 -39.34 22.29 26.63
CA ALA A 202 -38.66 22.45 25.36
C ALA A 202 -39.54 23.09 24.28
N PHE A 203 -40.84 23.14 24.47
CA PHE A 203 -41.83 23.61 23.50
C PHE A 203 -42.44 24.96 23.89
N GLY A 204 -42.79 25.75 22.89
CA GLY A 204 -43.57 26.99 23.03
C GLY A 204 -45.08 26.73 23.17
N GLU A 205 -45.87 27.77 23.46
CA GLU A 205 -47.31 27.70 23.47
C GLU A 205 -47.95 27.31 22.13
N ASP A 206 -47.23 27.52 21.06
CA ASP A 206 -47.57 27.11 19.69
C ASP A 206 -47.14 25.68 19.32
N GLY A 207 -46.59 24.93 20.29
CA GLY A 207 -46.10 23.58 20.09
C GLY A 207 -44.81 23.49 19.31
N ALA A 208 -44.18 24.62 18.95
CA ALA A 208 -42.88 24.63 18.27
C ALA A 208 -41.72 24.47 19.28
N LEU A 209 -40.63 23.82 18.86
CA LEU A 209 -39.41 23.74 19.67
C LEU A 209 -38.80 25.12 19.92
N LYS A 210 -38.37 25.36 21.16
CA LYS A 210 -37.62 26.57 21.49
C LYS A 210 -36.18 26.47 20.97
N PRO A 211 -35.60 27.58 20.45
CA PRO A 211 -34.24 27.57 19.90
C PRO A 211 -33.13 27.16 20.88
N ALA A 212 -33.40 27.23 22.19
CA ALA A 212 -32.43 26.83 23.21
C ALA A 212 -32.25 25.32 23.33
N PHE A 213 -33.16 24.51 22.77
CA PHE A 213 -33.15 23.06 22.89
C PHE A 213 -32.74 22.35 21.61
N ILE A 214 -32.72 23.02 20.49
CA ILE A 214 -32.35 22.38 19.22
C ILE A 214 -31.46 23.30 18.35
N THR A 215 -30.38 22.71 17.85
CA THR A 215 -29.52 23.28 16.80
C THR A 215 -29.57 22.34 15.61
N VAL A 216 -29.92 22.86 14.44
CA VAL A 216 -29.85 22.12 13.18
C VAL A 216 -28.71 22.72 12.37
N GLN A 217 -27.80 21.89 11.91
CA GLN A 217 -26.57 22.28 11.22
C GLN A 217 -26.24 21.30 10.09
N ASP A 218 -25.25 21.65 9.25
CA ASP A 218 -24.64 20.71 8.36
C ASP A 218 -23.92 19.61 9.14
N PRO A 219 -23.82 18.36 8.61
CA PRO A 219 -23.19 17.25 9.30
C PRO A 219 -21.77 17.57 9.72
N ALA A 220 -21.45 17.34 10.97
CA ALA A 220 -20.12 17.49 11.54
C ALA A 220 -19.40 16.14 11.66
N THR A 221 -18.12 16.17 11.96
CA THR A 221 -17.26 14.98 12.12
C THR A 221 -17.85 13.97 13.13
N ALA A 222 -18.40 14.45 14.25
CA ALA A 222 -19.02 13.59 15.25
C ALA A 222 -20.23 12.81 14.71
N ASN A 223 -21.02 13.43 13.82
CA ASN A 223 -22.16 12.75 13.18
C ASN A 223 -21.70 11.59 12.28
N CYS A 224 -20.62 11.81 11.49
CA CYS A 224 -20.02 10.77 10.64
C CYS A 224 -19.48 9.61 11.48
N GLY A 225 -18.88 9.93 12.63
CA GLY A 225 -18.35 8.97 13.59
C GLY A 225 -19.35 7.98 14.16
N ASN A 226 -20.63 8.31 14.13
CA ASN A 226 -21.69 7.39 14.56
C ASN A 226 -21.70 6.05 13.78
N CYS A 227 -21.13 6.04 12.56
CA CYS A 227 -21.10 4.86 11.70
C CYS A 227 -19.68 4.57 11.12
N HIS A 228 -18.83 5.58 10.93
CA HIS A 228 -17.56 5.45 10.22
C HIS A 228 -16.32 5.21 11.09
N GLY A 229 -16.50 4.96 12.38
CA GLY A 229 -15.40 4.62 13.28
C GLY A 229 -15.25 5.55 14.46
N VAL A 230 -14.16 5.40 15.22
CA VAL A 230 -13.92 6.21 16.41
C VAL A 230 -13.58 7.63 16.00
N THR A 231 -14.48 8.55 16.29
CA THR A 231 -14.24 9.99 16.22
C THR A 231 -14.33 10.57 17.63
N HIS A 232 -13.23 11.19 18.03
CA HIS A 232 -13.13 11.86 19.31
C HIS A 232 -12.94 13.35 19.02
N VAL A 233 -13.83 14.19 19.52
CA VAL A 233 -13.83 15.64 19.25
C VAL A 233 -13.44 16.47 20.46
N ASP A 234 -13.39 15.85 21.65
CA ASP A 234 -13.04 16.50 22.89
C ASP A 234 -11.51 16.61 23.04
N MET A 235 -11.04 17.82 23.35
CA MET A 235 -9.61 18.08 23.57
C MET A 235 -9.18 17.80 25.02
N GLU A 236 -10.11 17.80 25.97
CA GLU A 236 -9.84 17.74 27.42
C GLU A 236 -10.00 16.32 27.96
N THR A 237 -11.03 15.59 27.53
CA THR A 237 -11.27 14.22 27.94
C THR A 237 -10.38 13.26 27.16
N PRO A 238 -9.50 12.47 27.82
CA PRO A 238 -8.63 11.55 27.12
C PRO A 238 -9.41 10.49 26.33
N LEU A 239 -9.05 10.29 25.08
CA LEU A 239 -9.58 9.21 24.25
C LEU A 239 -9.30 7.84 24.89
N THR A 240 -10.34 7.02 25.00
CA THR A 240 -10.24 5.59 25.39
C THR A 240 -10.88 4.71 24.31
N LEU A 241 -10.57 3.41 24.35
CA LEU A 241 -11.15 2.41 23.46
C LEU A 241 -11.95 1.35 24.23
N ASP A 242 -12.63 1.76 25.28
CA ASP A 242 -13.41 0.83 26.10
C ASP A 242 -14.64 0.30 25.35
N GLY A 243 -14.85 -1.02 25.42
CA GLY A 243 -16.05 -1.66 24.87
C GLY A 243 -16.10 -1.78 23.34
N LEU A 244 -15.01 -1.56 22.64
CA LEU A 244 -14.97 -1.74 21.19
C LEU A 244 -15.03 -3.22 20.80
N ASN A 245 -15.86 -3.52 19.83
CA ASN A 245 -15.92 -4.83 19.19
C ASN A 245 -16.06 -4.66 17.67
N ILE A 246 -15.81 -5.73 16.91
CA ILE A 246 -15.87 -5.69 15.45
C ILE A 246 -17.27 -5.35 14.94
N ASN A 247 -18.29 -5.70 15.70
CA ASN A 247 -19.67 -5.44 15.33
C ASN A 247 -20.01 -3.95 15.32
N ASP A 248 -19.23 -3.11 15.98
CA ASP A 248 -19.45 -1.65 16.00
C ASP A 248 -18.87 -0.94 14.78
N TRP A 249 -18.28 -1.65 13.85
CA TRP A 249 -17.79 -1.12 12.57
C TRP A 249 -16.85 0.08 12.70
N ASN A 250 -16.14 0.11 13.74
CA ASN A 250 -15.31 1.24 14.05
C ASN A 250 -13.89 1.03 13.55
N THR A 251 -12.97 1.62 14.23
CA THR A 251 -11.56 1.62 13.91
C THR A 251 -10.91 0.23 13.79
N LEU A 252 -11.55 -0.85 14.27
CA LEU A 252 -10.95 -2.18 14.31
C LEU A 252 -10.65 -2.81 12.93
N THR A 253 -11.27 -2.35 11.86
CA THR A 253 -10.91 -2.84 10.52
C THR A 253 -9.54 -2.35 10.06
N THR A 254 -9.11 -1.18 10.52
CA THR A 254 -7.87 -0.54 10.04
C THR A 254 -6.99 0.02 11.14
N GLY A 255 -7.51 0.21 12.36
CA GLY A 255 -6.78 0.89 13.43
C GLY A 255 -6.69 2.41 13.26
N GLN A 256 -7.57 3.02 12.46
CA GLN A 256 -7.60 4.46 12.25
C GLN A 256 -8.48 5.15 13.28
N ILE A 257 -7.97 6.18 13.94
CA ILE A 257 -8.66 7.00 14.92
C ILE A 257 -8.70 8.45 14.46
N MET A 258 -9.88 9.07 14.51
CA MET A 258 -10.08 10.48 14.23
C MET A 258 -10.19 11.24 15.55
N SER A 259 -9.11 11.94 15.95
CA SER A 259 -9.07 12.72 17.19
C SER A 259 -8.20 13.96 17.03
N PRO A 260 -8.58 15.10 17.61
CA PRO A 260 -7.74 16.29 17.64
C PRO A 260 -6.62 16.18 18.69
N GLN A 261 -6.62 15.17 19.54
CA GLN A 261 -5.60 14.96 20.57
C GLN A 261 -4.29 14.45 19.98
N ARG A 262 -3.23 14.59 20.75
CA ARG A 262 -1.99 13.87 20.49
C ARG A 262 -2.04 12.48 21.08
N ILE A 263 -1.29 11.56 20.48
CA ILE A 263 -1.30 10.15 20.90
C ILE A 263 -0.86 10.00 22.35
N ASN A 264 0.17 10.74 22.78
CA ASN A 264 0.67 10.70 24.15
C ASN A 264 -0.30 11.29 25.20
N ASP A 265 -1.28 12.09 24.79
CA ASP A 265 -2.28 12.67 25.68
C ASP A 265 -3.54 11.80 25.81
N SER A 266 -3.69 10.76 24.97
CA SER A 266 -4.82 9.83 25.00
C SER A 266 -4.85 8.98 26.28
N GLY A 267 -6.01 8.42 26.62
CA GLY A 267 -6.19 7.45 27.71
C GLY A 267 -5.68 6.04 27.41
N LEU A 268 -5.17 5.79 26.19
CA LEU A 268 -4.76 4.47 25.74
C LEU A 268 -3.45 4.00 26.40
N ASN A 269 -3.36 2.71 26.65
CA ASN A 269 -2.14 2.05 27.13
C ASN A 269 -1.24 1.70 25.94
N LEU A 270 -0.38 2.62 25.52
CA LEU A 270 0.47 2.51 24.35
C LEU A 270 1.92 2.24 24.75
N ALA A 271 2.59 1.35 24.03
CA ALA A 271 4.02 1.17 24.13
C ALA A 271 4.74 2.51 23.83
N ASP A 272 5.72 2.86 24.64
CA ASP A 272 6.52 4.08 24.51
C ASP A 272 5.71 5.39 24.40
N LYS A 273 4.52 5.42 24.98
CA LYS A 273 3.54 6.51 24.90
C LYS A 273 4.15 7.90 25.09
N GLY A 274 5.06 8.06 26.03
CA GLY A 274 5.70 9.34 26.34
C GLY A 274 6.52 9.92 25.18
N THR A 275 6.92 9.12 24.21
CA THR A 275 7.67 9.55 23.04
C THR A 275 6.77 9.92 21.86
N LEU A 276 5.47 9.56 21.89
CA LEU A 276 4.52 9.70 20.81
C LEU A 276 3.83 11.08 20.82
N SER A 277 4.61 12.14 20.67
CA SER A 277 4.12 13.53 20.68
C SER A 277 3.40 13.96 19.39
N ARG A 278 3.13 13.04 18.47
CA ARG A 278 2.37 13.29 17.23
C ARG A 278 0.87 13.28 17.49
N SER A 279 0.14 13.98 16.64
CA SER A 279 -1.33 13.86 16.56
C SER A 279 -1.75 12.48 16.05
N TRP A 280 -2.98 12.07 16.37
CA TRP A 280 -3.63 10.94 15.68
C TRP A 280 -3.73 11.22 14.19
N ASP A 281 -4.27 12.40 13.84
CA ASP A 281 -4.32 12.91 12.48
C ASP A 281 -4.06 14.42 12.48
N VAL A 282 -3.16 14.88 11.61
CA VAL A 282 -2.77 16.31 11.57
C VAL A 282 -3.91 17.23 11.15
N HIS A 283 -4.87 16.72 10.36
CA HIS A 283 -6.00 17.50 9.90
C HIS A 283 -7.00 17.72 11.04
N MET A 284 -7.29 16.67 11.82
CA MET A 284 -8.15 16.78 13.00
C MET A 284 -7.55 17.70 14.07
N GLU A 285 -6.24 17.61 14.35
CA GLU A 285 -5.56 18.55 15.26
C GLU A 285 -5.72 20.01 14.81
N ARG A 286 -5.92 20.25 13.50
CA ARG A 286 -6.07 21.58 12.91
C ARG A 286 -7.50 21.95 12.56
N VAL A 287 -8.48 21.23 13.12
CA VAL A 287 -9.91 21.50 12.96
C VAL A 287 -10.41 21.28 11.51
N VAL A 288 -9.73 20.45 10.71
CA VAL A 288 -10.21 19.99 9.42
C VAL A 288 -11.07 18.75 9.66
N GLY A 289 -12.35 18.83 9.34
CA GLY A 289 -13.32 17.75 9.59
C GLY A 289 -13.55 16.86 8.38
N CYS A 290 -14.41 15.84 8.57
CA CYS A 290 -14.74 14.88 7.51
C CYS A 290 -15.29 15.58 6.25
N THR A 291 -16.21 16.52 6.41
CA THR A 291 -16.89 17.22 5.31
C THR A 291 -16.02 18.22 4.57
N ASP A 292 -14.84 18.55 5.07
CA ASP A 292 -13.88 19.38 4.33
C ASP A 292 -13.27 18.63 3.14
N CYS A 293 -13.12 17.30 3.26
CA CYS A 293 -12.65 16.42 2.17
C CYS A 293 -13.82 15.69 1.50
N HIS A 294 -14.74 15.13 2.29
CA HIS A 294 -15.94 14.42 1.86
C HIS A 294 -17.14 15.38 1.76
N TYR A 295 -16.96 16.47 1.03
CA TYR A 295 -17.98 17.49 0.87
C TYR A 295 -19.25 16.97 0.16
N SER A 296 -20.37 17.67 0.33
CA SER A 296 -21.59 17.35 -0.39
C SER A 296 -21.44 17.74 -1.86
N LEU A 297 -21.46 16.75 -2.77
CA LEU A 297 -21.22 16.93 -4.21
C LEU A 297 -22.22 17.87 -4.89
N ASN A 298 -23.44 17.95 -4.35
CA ASN A 298 -24.50 18.75 -4.90
C ASN A 298 -24.68 20.11 -4.21
N ASN A 299 -23.80 20.45 -3.28
CA ASN A 299 -23.85 21.75 -2.63
C ASN A 299 -23.32 22.83 -3.58
N PRO A 300 -24.15 23.84 -3.92
CA PRO A 300 -23.75 24.88 -4.87
C PRO A 300 -22.54 25.70 -4.45
N ILE A 301 -22.22 25.74 -3.15
CA ILE A 301 -21.05 26.43 -2.61
C ILE A 301 -19.77 25.71 -3.02
N TYR A 302 -19.77 24.38 -2.93
CA TYR A 302 -18.59 23.54 -3.24
C TYR A 302 -18.44 23.25 -4.72
N TYR A 303 -19.51 23.25 -5.49
CA TYR A 303 -19.49 23.02 -6.95
C TYR A 303 -18.53 23.93 -7.72
N ARG A 304 -18.36 25.18 -7.27
CA ARG A 304 -17.46 26.14 -7.93
C ARG A 304 -15.98 25.93 -7.63
N GLU A 305 -15.66 25.14 -6.64
CA GLU A 305 -14.31 24.93 -6.11
C GLU A 305 -13.76 23.53 -6.40
N SER A 306 -14.58 22.62 -6.89
CA SER A 306 -14.20 21.24 -7.14
C SER A 306 -14.23 20.89 -8.62
N ASP A 307 -13.25 20.12 -9.07
CA ASP A 307 -13.27 19.42 -10.35
C ASP A 307 -14.22 18.20 -10.23
N SER A 308 -15.50 18.47 -9.98
CA SER A 308 -16.51 17.40 -9.94
C SER A 308 -16.57 16.72 -11.30
N PRO A 309 -16.56 15.39 -11.37
CA PRO A 309 -16.70 14.67 -12.62
C PRO A 309 -17.96 15.11 -13.38
N ASP A 310 -17.87 15.23 -14.70
CA ASP A 310 -18.96 15.69 -15.57
C ASP A 310 -20.25 14.86 -15.47
N TYR A 311 -20.12 13.61 -15.02
CA TYR A 311 -21.27 12.70 -14.85
C TYR A 311 -22.05 12.92 -13.54
N LEU A 312 -21.46 13.59 -12.57
CA LEU A 312 -22.22 14.10 -11.44
C LEU A 312 -22.99 15.31 -11.94
N THR A 313 -24.05 15.03 -12.65
CA THR A 313 -24.87 16.03 -13.33
C THR A 313 -25.51 16.99 -12.32
N PHE A 314 -24.70 17.90 -11.86
CA PHE A 314 -25.21 19.12 -11.32
C PHE A 314 -25.73 19.94 -12.51
N ASP A 315 -27.04 20.04 -12.62
CA ASP A 315 -27.63 20.95 -13.59
C ASP A 315 -27.44 22.41 -13.10
N PRO A 316 -26.54 23.20 -13.69
CA PRO A 316 -26.30 24.58 -13.25
C PRO A 316 -27.56 25.45 -13.34
N ARG A 317 -28.62 24.99 -14.00
CA ARG A 317 -29.95 25.63 -14.00
C ARG A 317 -30.69 25.40 -12.68
N ARG A 318 -30.24 24.45 -11.83
CA ARG A 318 -30.81 24.16 -10.51
C ARG A 318 -30.05 24.83 -9.38
N VAL A 319 -29.21 25.80 -9.64
CA VAL A 319 -28.41 26.54 -8.63
C VAL A 319 -29.24 27.64 -7.96
N ASP A 320 -30.54 27.51 -7.90
CA ASP A 320 -31.31 28.24 -6.92
C ASP A 320 -31.08 27.50 -5.57
N ILE A 321 -30.52 28.22 -4.62
CA ILE A 321 -30.25 27.67 -3.29
C ILE A 321 -31.52 27.13 -2.62
N SER A 322 -32.69 27.70 -2.97
CA SER A 322 -33.97 27.21 -2.48
C SER A 322 -34.33 25.84 -3.05
N GLU A 323 -34.06 25.57 -4.33
CA GLU A 323 -34.23 24.23 -4.91
C GLU A 323 -33.27 23.22 -4.31
N TYR A 324 -32.01 23.62 -4.09
CA TYR A 324 -31.04 22.79 -3.41
C TYR A 324 -31.49 22.43 -1.98
N LEU A 325 -31.92 23.41 -1.20
CA LEU A 325 -32.39 23.17 0.17
C LEU A 325 -33.66 22.32 0.19
N TYR A 326 -34.55 22.46 -0.79
CA TYR A 326 -35.76 21.67 -0.90
C TYR A 326 -35.50 20.19 -1.27
N ARG A 327 -34.55 19.96 -2.22
CA ARG A 327 -34.23 18.62 -2.77
C ARG A 327 -32.72 18.33 -2.84
N PRO A 328 -31.99 18.34 -1.74
CA PRO A 328 -30.59 17.93 -1.74
C PRO A 328 -30.46 16.42 -2.01
N LEU A 329 -29.49 16.03 -2.82
CA LEU A 329 -29.25 14.60 -3.13
C LEU A 329 -28.59 13.80 -2.01
N HIS A 330 -28.08 14.45 -0.98
CA HIS A 330 -27.38 13.81 0.16
C HIS A 330 -26.28 12.85 -0.27
N GLN A 331 -25.54 13.20 -1.30
CA GLN A 331 -24.39 12.43 -1.79
C GLN A 331 -23.09 13.15 -1.40
N PHE A 332 -22.23 12.41 -0.74
CA PHE A 332 -20.93 12.89 -0.30
C PHE A 332 -19.83 12.39 -1.21
N ALA A 333 -18.81 13.22 -1.40
CA ALA A 333 -17.60 12.85 -2.12
C ALA A 333 -16.92 11.66 -1.46
N LYS A 334 -16.48 10.69 -2.26
CA LYS A 334 -15.88 9.44 -1.80
C LYS A 334 -14.42 9.33 -2.23
N GLY A 335 -13.62 8.63 -1.44
CA GLY A 335 -12.36 8.05 -1.88
C GLY A 335 -12.56 6.70 -2.57
N SER A 336 -11.47 6.07 -2.98
CA SER A 336 -11.52 4.73 -3.55
C SER A 336 -11.71 3.69 -2.45
N SER A 337 -12.74 2.85 -2.56
CA SER A 337 -12.97 1.73 -1.65
C SER A 337 -12.19 0.50 -2.11
N ALA A 338 -11.47 -0.16 -1.21
CA ALA A 338 -10.75 -1.40 -1.51
C ALA A 338 -11.65 -2.61 -1.74
N GLN A 339 -12.90 -2.55 -1.33
CA GLN A 339 -13.85 -3.67 -1.37
C GLN A 339 -14.96 -3.48 -2.42
N GLY A 340 -14.67 -2.79 -3.49
CA GLY A 340 -15.71 -2.34 -4.38
C GLY A 340 -16.49 -1.22 -3.70
N GLY A 341 -17.72 -1.10 -3.82
CA GLY A 341 -18.38 -0.10 -3.02
C GLY A 341 -19.71 0.34 -3.54
N LEU A 342 -20.42 0.87 -2.59
CA LEU A 342 -21.64 1.58 -2.80
C LEU A 342 -21.39 2.82 -3.65
N ALA A 343 -22.22 3.06 -4.65
CA ALA A 343 -22.16 4.21 -5.56
C ALA A 343 -20.74 4.40 -6.18
N PRO A 344 -20.23 3.43 -6.98
CA PRO A 344 -18.88 3.50 -7.57
C PRO A 344 -18.70 4.70 -8.49
N GLU A 345 -19.79 5.28 -9.02
CA GLU A 345 -19.78 6.53 -9.77
C GLU A 345 -19.30 7.74 -8.96
N LEU A 346 -19.29 7.63 -7.63
CA LEU A 346 -18.80 8.68 -6.73
C LEU A 346 -17.35 8.42 -6.26
N ASP A 347 -16.73 7.33 -6.67
CA ASP A 347 -15.37 7.02 -6.27
C ASP A 347 -14.38 8.10 -6.76
N ASP A 348 -13.38 8.38 -5.94
CA ASP A 348 -12.34 9.38 -6.17
C ASP A 348 -12.83 10.84 -6.38
N THR A 349 -14.04 11.15 -5.91
CA THR A 349 -14.61 12.51 -6.04
C THR A 349 -14.29 13.42 -4.87
N LEU A 350 -13.65 12.91 -3.80
CA LEU A 350 -13.27 13.71 -2.64
C LEU A 350 -12.17 14.74 -2.96
N ARG A 351 -12.01 15.75 -2.10
CA ARG A 351 -10.83 16.61 -2.14
C ARG A 351 -9.61 15.83 -1.75
N ARG A 352 -8.72 15.60 -2.73
CA ARG A 352 -7.45 14.93 -2.51
C ARG A 352 -6.42 15.87 -1.88
N CYS A 353 -5.30 15.30 -1.47
CA CYS A 353 -4.19 16.04 -0.84
C CYS A 353 -3.75 17.24 -1.70
N GLU A 354 -3.69 17.06 -3.02
CA GLU A 354 -3.26 18.06 -4.00
C GLU A 354 -4.20 19.26 -4.10
N SER A 355 -5.46 19.11 -3.68
CA SER A 355 -6.43 20.22 -3.66
C SER A 355 -6.01 21.33 -2.69
N CYS A 356 -5.27 20.96 -1.62
CA CYS A 356 -4.81 21.89 -0.57
C CYS A 356 -3.29 21.99 -0.48
N HIS A 357 -2.54 20.95 -0.88
CA HIS A 357 -1.08 20.88 -0.77
C HIS A 357 -0.40 20.92 -2.14
N SER A 358 0.56 21.83 -2.30
CA SER A 358 1.43 21.84 -3.48
C SER A 358 2.62 20.91 -3.23
N ILE A 359 2.71 19.81 -3.98
CA ILE A 359 3.82 18.88 -3.95
C ILE A 359 5.14 19.62 -4.25
N GLU A 360 5.12 20.54 -5.21
CA GLU A 360 6.29 21.32 -5.60
C GLU A 360 6.88 22.15 -4.45
N LEU A 361 6.01 22.72 -3.62
CA LEU A 361 6.45 23.59 -2.51
C LEU A 361 6.79 22.80 -1.24
N THR A 362 6.17 21.68 -1.02
CA THR A 362 6.28 20.94 0.25
C THR A 362 7.32 19.82 0.22
N HIS A 363 7.69 19.31 -0.99
CA HIS A 363 8.57 18.15 -1.15
C HIS A 363 9.87 18.45 -1.91
N ASP A 364 10.42 19.67 -1.78
CA ASP A 364 11.70 20.03 -2.41
C ASP A 364 12.87 19.17 -1.98
N TRP A 365 12.79 18.56 -0.80
CA TRP A 365 13.78 17.62 -0.28
C TRP A 365 13.79 16.26 -1.00
N LEU A 366 12.68 15.89 -1.70
CA LEU A 366 12.50 14.58 -2.32
C LEU A 366 13.05 14.60 -3.76
N PRO A 367 14.13 13.86 -4.07
CA PRO A 367 14.60 13.70 -5.43
C PRO A 367 13.56 12.98 -6.28
N TYR A 368 13.45 13.32 -7.56
CA TYR A 368 12.51 12.68 -8.49
C TYR A 368 11.07 12.67 -7.98
N LYS A 369 10.61 13.82 -7.47
CA LYS A 369 9.24 14.00 -6.92
C LYS A 369 8.17 13.37 -7.81
N GLU A 370 8.18 13.67 -9.11
CA GLU A 370 7.20 13.15 -10.07
C GLU A 370 7.12 11.63 -10.06
N ALA A 371 8.26 10.91 -9.98
CA ALA A 371 8.26 9.45 -9.93
C ALA A 371 7.61 8.90 -8.69
N HIS A 372 7.95 9.49 -7.54
CA HIS A 372 7.38 9.05 -6.28
C HIS A 372 5.88 9.32 -6.23
N THR A 373 5.43 10.49 -6.67
CA THR A 373 4.01 10.87 -6.62
C THR A 373 3.15 10.17 -7.68
N GLN A 374 3.73 9.72 -8.79
CA GLN A 374 3.03 8.87 -9.76
C GLN A 374 2.92 7.42 -9.29
N ALA A 375 3.91 6.93 -8.56
CA ALA A 375 3.94 5.54 -8.11
C ALA A 375 3.32 5.31 -6.73
N MET A 376 3.29 6.33 -5.86
CA MET A 376 2.91 6.24 -4.44
C MET A 376 1.75 7.15 -4.12
N ALA A 377 0.73 6.65 -3.46
CA ALA A 377 -0.26 7.47 -2.78
C ALA A 377 0.41 8.25 -1.63
N CYS A 378 -0.11 9.43 -1.30
CA CYS A 378 0.46 10.29 -0.25
C CYS A 378 0.48 9.56 1.11
N GLU A 379 -0.54 8.78 1.39
CA GLU A 379 -0.72 7.97 2.61
C GLU A 379 0.41 6.95 2.79
N THR A 380 1.02 6.46 1.70
CA THR A 380 2.13 5.51 1.77
C THR A 380 3.31 6.02 2.60
N CYS A 381 3.58 7.33 2.51
CA CYS A 381 4.62 7.97 3.32
C CYS A 381 4.06 8.60 4.59
N HIS A 382 2.84 9.15 4.54
CA HIS A 382 2.25 9.95 5.61
C HIS A 382 1.49 9.14 6.65
N VAL A 383 1.23 7.83 6.40
CA VAL A 383 0.66 6.89 7.37
C VAL A 383 1.59 5.68 7.52
N PRO A 384 2.78 5.84 8.09
CA PRO A 384 3.76 4.75 8.18
C PRO A 384 3.36 3.67 9.20
N GLU A 385 2.69 4.05 10.28
CA GLU A 385 2.31 3.19 11.39
C GLU A 385 0.98 3.64 11.98
N LEU A 386 0.22 2.67 12.48
CA LEU A 386 -1.06 2.86 13.18
C LEU A 386 -0.95 2.40 14.64
N TYR A 387 -1.55 3.17 15.55
CA TYR A 387 -1.41 3.03 17.00
C TYR A 387 -2.71 2.63 17.69
N ALA A 388 -3.56 1.90 16.97
CA ALA A 388 -4.76 1.30 17.51
C ALA A 388 -4.87 -0.15 17.08
N PRO A 389 -5.62 -0.98 17.82
CA PRO A 389 -5.89 -2.36 17.42
C PRO A 389 -6.56 -2.42 16.06
N ALA A 390 -6.19 -3.41 15.26
CA ALA A 390 -6.86 -3.74 14.01
C ALA A 390 -7.04 -5.25 13.90
N VAL A 391 -8.15 -5.69 13.34
CA VAL A 391 -8.42 -7.12 13.13
C VAL A 391 -7.36 -7.71 12.21
N GLU A 392 -6.80 -8.84 12.60
CA GLU A 392 -5.90 -9.66 11.79
C GLU A 392 -6.67 -10.76 11.06
N TYR A 393 -7.47 -11.51 11.82
CA TYR A 393 -8.36 -12.53 11.24
C TYR A 393 -9.60 -12.77 12.09
N VAL A 394 -10.61 -13.38 11.46
CA VAL A 394 -11.82 -13.87 12.10
C VAL A 394 -12.05 -15.32 11.67
N ASP A 395 -12.16 -16.24 12.64
CA ASP A 395 -12.40 -17.66 12.41
C ASP A 395 -13.82 -18.05 12.84
N TRP A 396 -14.74 -18.09 11.87
CA TRP A 396 -16.12 -18.54 12.04
C TRP A 396 -16.26 -20.07 11.87
N THR A 397 -15.17 -20.79 11.69
CA THR A 397 -15.27 -22.26 11.61
C THR A 397 -15.52 -22.88 12.96
N VAL A 398 -15.32 -22.11 14.03
CA VAL A 398 -15.54 -22.48 15.44
C VAL A 398 -16.22 -21.33 16.17
N LEU A 399 -16.93 -21.63 17.24
CA LEU A 399 -17.60 -20.63 18.08
C LEU A 399 -17.14 -20.75 19.53
N THR A 400 -16.92 -19.61 20.18
CA THR A 400 -16.66 -19.52 21.63
C THR A 400 -17.93 -19.88 22.43
N ALA A 401 -17.84 -20.03 23.74
CA ALA A 401 -18.98 -20.32 24.60
C ALA A 401 -20.11 -19.28 24.49
N ASP A 402 -19.76 -18.05 24.14
CA ASP A 402 -20.73 -16.96 23.92
C ASP A 402 -21.34 -16.99 22.50
N GLY A 403 -20.90 -17.93 21.66
CA GLY A 403 -21.34 -18.06 20.28
C GLY A 403 -20.68 -17.07 19.31
N GLU A 404 -19.57 -16.46 19.71
CA GLU A 404 -18.78 -15.53 18.89
C GLU A 404 -17.62 -16.27 18.18
N PRO A 405 -17.11 -15.75 17.06
CA PRO A 405 -15.97 -16.34 16.37
C PRO A 405 -14.68 -16.11 17.16
N VAL A 406 -13.65 -16.88 16.84
CA VAL A 406 -12.29 -16.57 17.31
C VAL A 406 -11.72 -15.44 16.48
N THR A 407 -11.43 -14.29 17.12
CA THR A 407 -10.89 -13.10 16.45
C THR A 407 -9.50 -12.78 17.00
N ALA A 408 -8.58 -12.43 16.12
CA ALA A 408 -7.27 -11.93 16.48
C ALA A 408 -7.04 -10.50 15.99
N TYR A 409 -6.24 -9.77 16.74
CA TYR A 409 -5.98 -8.36 16.49
C TYR A 409 -4.49 -8.07 16.35
N ARG A 410 -4.14 -7.22 15.38
CA ARG A 410 -2.83 -6.60 15.28
C ARG A 410 -2.68 -5.48 16.29
N GLY A 411 -1.46 -5.19 16.69
CA GLY A 411 -1.18 -4.04 17.53
C GLY A 411 -1.57 -4.22 18.99
N VAL A 412 -1.84 -5.45 19.44
CA VAL A 412 -2.12 -5.79 20.84
C VAL A 412 -1.35 -7.03 21.25
N GLU A 413 -0.96 -7.10 22.52
CA GLU A 413 -0.26 -8.29 23.05
C GLU A 413 -1.17 -9.49 23.29
N SER A 414 -2.47 -9.24 23.44
CA SER A 414 -3.52 -10.25 23.64
C SER A 414 -4.69 -9.98 22.70
N ASN A 415 -5.48 -11.01 22.40
CA ASN A 415 -6.68 -10.86 21.59
C ASN A 415 -7.86 -10.20 22.32
N VAL A 416 -7.60 -9.59 23.46
CA VAL A 416 -8.60 -8.89 24.26
C VAL A 416 -8.25 -7.39 24.25
N ILE A 417 -9.20 -6.56 23.84
CA ILE A 417 -9.06 -5.12 23.84
C ILE A 417 -9.76 -4.56 25.08
N ASP A 418 -8.97 -4.12 26.05
CA ASP A 418 -9.46 -3.46 27.26
C ASP A 418 -8.50 -2.30 27.66
N ALA A 419 -8.87 -1.58 28.69
CA ALA A 419 -8.09 -0.43 29.18
C ALA A 419 -6.66 -0.80 29.67
N THR A 420 -6.39 -2.08 29.92
CA THR A 420 -5.10 -2.57 30.45
C THR A 420 -4.22 -3.19 29.37
N THR A 421 -4.77 -3.49 28.21
CA THR A 421 -4.03 -4.11 27.10
C THR A 421 -3.01 -3.16 26.54
N LEU A 422 -1.76 -3.61 26.42
CA LEU A 422 -0.71 -2.84 25.79
C LEU A 422 -0.89 -2.83 24.27
N ILE A 423 -1.06 -1.63 23.72
CA ILE A 423 -1.16 -1.39 22.29
C ILE A 423 0.24 -1.07 21.74
N THR A 424 0.65 -1.81 20.72
CA THR A 424 1.87 -1.58 19.95
C THR A 424 1.54 -1.14 18.54
N PRO A 425 2.35 -0.29 17.90
CA PRO A 425 2.05 0.11 16.52
C PRO A 425 2.17 -1.07 15.57
N TYR A 426 1.37 -1.04 14.50
CA TYR A 426 1.57 -1.94 13.38
C TYR A 426 1.81 -1.17 12.06
N THR A 427 2.62 -1.76 11.18
CA THR A 427 2.94 -1.19 9.87
C THR A 427 1.98 -1.74 8.82
N PRO A 428 1.23 -0.88 8.10
CA PRO A 428 0.37 -1.33 6.99
C PRO A 428 1.17 -1.96 5.85
N ILE A 429 0.55 -2.91 5.16
CA ILE A 429 1.09 -3.42 3.90
C ILE A 429 0.84 -2.41 2.78
N ILE A 430 1.74 -2.37 1.81
CA ILE A 430 1.63 -1.47 0.66
C ILE A 430 1.31 -2.31 -0.58
N LEU A 431 0.16 -2.06 -1.20
CA LEU A 431 -0.31 -2.77 -2.39
C LEU A 431 -0.71 -1.79 -3.50
N PRO A 432 -0.69 -2.23 -4.77
CA PRO A 432 -1.19 -1.42 -5.87
C PRO A 432 -2.71 -1.24 -5.77
N ARG A 433 -3.14 0.01 -5.91
CA ARG A 433 -4.56 0.41 -5.99
C ARG A 433 -4.79 1.12 -7.32
N GLU A 434 -5.78 0.66 -8.07
CA GLU A 434 -6.26 1.34 -9.26
C GLU A 434 -7.12 2.53 -8.84
N ASN A 435 -6.83 3.70 -9.37
CA ASN A 435 -7.59 4.93 -9.17
C ASN A 435 -8.68 5.05 -10.25
N ALA A 436 -9.69 5.91 -10.05
CA ALA A 436 -10.80 6.09 -11.00
C ALA A 436 -10.35 6.55 -12.39
N ASP A 437 -9.19 7.19 -12.50
CA ASP A 437 -8.59 7.61 -13.78
C ASP A 437 -7.81 6.49 -14.50
N GLY A 438 -7.83 5.25 -13.95
CA GLY A 438 -7.12 4.08 -14.47
C GLY A 438 -5.61 4.09 -14.17
N THR A 439 -5.10 5.06 -13.42
CA THR A 439 -3.72 5.01 -12.93
C THR A 439 -3.61 4.09 -11.72
N THR A 440 -2.42 3.52 -11.50
CA THR A 440 -2.15 2.65 -10.35
C THR A 440 -1.16 3.32 -9.42
N THR A 441 -1.50 3.38 -8.13
CA THR A 441 -0.60 3.88 -7.08
C THR A 441 -0.46 2.85 -5.96
N MET A 442 0.74 2.80 -5.36
CA MET A 442 0.97 1.99 -4.17
C MET A 442 0.35 2.68 -2.96
N ALA A 443 -0.52 2.01 -2.25
CA ALA A 443 -1.29 2.56 -1.13
C ALA A 443 -1.24 1.62 0.09
N PRO A 444 -1.42 2.14 1.32
CA PRO A 444 -1.40 1.33 2.53
C PRO A 444 -2.75 0.65 2.80
N PHE A 445 -2.67 -0.61 3.27
CA PHE A 445 -3.82 -1.43 3.62
C PHE A 445 -3.61 -2.20 4.93
N ASN A 446 -4.70 -2.51 5.61
CA ASN A 446 -4.78 -3.67 6.48
C ASN A 446 -5.37 -4.84 5.69
N LEU A 447 -4.88 -6.06 5.93
CA LEU A 447 -5.45 -7.29 5.37
C LEU A 447 -6.11 -8.06 6.50
N ILE A 448 -7.37 -8.44 6.28
CA ILE A 448 -8.11 -9.26 7.24
C ILE A 448 -8.47 -10.58 6.59
N SER A 449 -8.06 -11.67 7.23
CA SER A 449 -8.40 -13.02 6.81
C SER A 449 -9.67 -13.48 7.51
N ALA A 450 -10.53 -14.20 6.81
CA ALA A 450 -11.71 -14.80 7.42
C ALA A 450 -11.88 -16.24 6.94
N TRP A 451 -12.28 -17.14 7.84
CA TRP A 451 -12.66 -18.51 7.52
C TRP A 451 -14.08 -18.76 7.97
N TYR A 452 -14.83 -19.49 7.13
CA TYR A 452 -16.23 -19.75 7.37
C TYR A 452 -16.71 -21.04 6.68
N TRP A 453 -17.84 -21.54 7.14
CA TRP A 453 -18.49 -22.70 6.53
C TRP A 453 -19.40 -22.26 5.40
N VAL A 454 -19.33 -22.99 4.28
CA VAL A 454 -20.26 -22.89 3.16
C VAL A 454 -20.90 -24.24 2.88
N TYR A 455 -22.07 -24.22 2.23
CA TYR A 455 -22.81 -25.43 1.85
C TYR A 455 -23.43 -25.29 0.46
N GLY A 456 -23.87 -26.40 -0.09
CA GLY A 456 -24.59 -26.44 -1.37
C GLY A 456 -23.73 -26.23 -2.62
N ASP A 457 -24.42 -26.29 -3.76
CA ASP A 457 -23.89 -25.98 -5.10
C ASP A 457 -25.03 -25.30 -5.91
N PRO A 458 -24.92 -23.98 -6.23
CA PRO A 458 -23.79 -23.09 -5.90
C PRO A 458 -23.57 -22.92 -4.39
N ALA A 459 -22.34 -22.61 -4.03
CA ALA A 459 -21.93 -22.39 -2.63
C ALA A 459 -22.69 -21.22 -1.98
N ARG A 460 -22.95 -21.34 -0.68
CA ARG A 460 -23.55 -20.31 0.16
C ARG A 460 -22.94 -20.38 1.55
N PRO A 461 -22.79 -19.26 2.26
CA PRO A 461 -22.34 -19.30 3.65
C PRO A 461 -23.41 -19.97 4.52
N VAL A 462 -22.96 -20.76 5.49
CA VAL A 462 -23.84 -21.35 6.49
C VAL A 462 -24.43 -20.23 7.32
N PRO A 463 -25.76 -20.15 7.51
CA PRO A 463 -26.38 -19.12 8.38
C PRO A 463 -25.84 -19.21 9.81
N GLU A 464 -25.64 -18.06 10.47
CA GLU A 464 -25.09 -17.98 11.82
C GLU A 464 -25.89 -18.83 12.81
N ARG A 465 -27.25 -18.82 12.74
CA ARG A 465 -28.12 -19.66 13.56
C ARG A 465 -27.85 -21.17 13.39
N ASP A 466 -27.60 -21.61 12.14
CA ASP A 466 -27.34 -23.02 11.84
C ASP A 466 -25.95 -23.41 12.31
N LEU A 467 -24.98 -22.46 12.19
CA LEU A 467 -23.66 -22.64 12.77
C LEU A 467 -23.76 -22.77 14.30
N ARG A 468 -24.51 -21.87 14.96
CA ARG A 468 -24.75 -21.94 16.40
C ARG A 468 -25.48 -23.24 16.79
N ALA A 469 -26.49 -23.65 16.04
CA ALA A 469 -27.18 -24.91 16.26
C ALA A 469 -26.30 -26.16 16.02
N ALA A 470 -25.25 -26.06 15.26
CA ALA A 470 -24.27 -27.15 15.11
C ALA A 470 -23.31 -27.27 16.30
N PHE A 471 -23.02 -26.18 17.01
CA PHE A 471 -22.10 -26.17 18.15
C PHE A 471 -22.81 -26.43 19.48
N PHE A 472 -24.03 -25.92 19.67
CA PHE A 472 -24.68 -25.87 21.00
C PHE A 472 -25.99 -26.64 21.07
N GLU A 473 -26.20 -27.27 22.23
CA GLU A 473 -27.49 -27.78 22.70
C GLU A 473 -27.96 -26.85 23.84
N GLY A 474 -28.81 -25.90 23.53
CA GLY A 474 -29.11 -24.77 24.40
C GLY A 474 -27.92 -23.82 24.54
N GLU A 475 -27.39 -23.67 25.75
CA GLU A 475 -26.19 -22.83 26.03
C GLU A 475 -24.89 -23.63 26.15
N ALA A 476 -24.94 -24.95 26.07
CA ALA A 476 -23.78 -25.83 26.23
C ALA A 476 -23.34 -26.42 24.89
N TYR A 477 -22.03 -26.60 24.72
CA TYR A 477 -21.53 -27.34 23.56
C TYR A 477 -22.10 -28.77 23.51
N TYR A 478 -22.37 -29.24 22.29
CA TYR A 478 -22.69 -30.66 22.13
C TYR A 478 -21.54 -31.56 22.63
N PRO A 479 -21.87 -32.72 23.27
CA PRO A 479 -20.85 -33.61 23.81
C PRO A 479 -19.83 -34.12 22.79
N ASP A 480 -20.22 -34.28 21.51
CA ASP A 480 -19.30 -34.70 20.44
C ASP A 480 -18.42 -33.54 19.95
N ILE A 481 -18.89 -32.30 19.98
CA ILE A 481 -18.08 -31.12 19.74
C ILE A 481 -17.05 -30.97 20.87
N LEU A 482 -17.52 -31.00 22.13
CA LEU A 482 -16.61 -30.94 23.28
C LEU A 482 -15.53 -32.03 23.22
N ALA A 483 -15.91 -33.27 22.97
CA ALA A 483 -14.98 -34.39 22.87
C ALA A 483 -13.98 -34.28 21.69
N ALA A 484 -14.33 -33.54 20.63
CA ALA A 484 -13.45 -33.32 19.50
C ALA A 484 -12.44 -32.19 19.71
N PHE A 485 -12.77 -31.20 20.52
CA PHE A 485 -11.98 -29.97 20.70
C PHE A 485 -11.29 -29.88 22.08
N ASP A 486 -11.87 -30.41 23.15
CA ASP A 486 -11.31 -30.40 24.49
C ASP A 486 -10.09 -31.33 24.58
N GLY A 487 -8.90 -30.75 24.43
CA GLY A 487 -7.64 -31.44 24.38
C GLY A 487 -7.04 -31.71 25.75
N ASP A 488 -7.35 -30.91 26.76
CA ASP A 488 -6.84 -31.03 28.12
C ASP A 488 -7.81 -31.72 29.08
N GLY A 489 -9.09 -31.88 28.65
CA GLY A 489 -10.11 -32.64 29.38
C GLY A 489 -10.71 -31.87 30.56
N ASP A 490 -10.65 -30.54 30.55
CA ASP A 490 -11.17 -29.70 31.61
C ASP A 490 -12.69 -29.43 31.50
N GLY A 491 -13.28 -29.78 30.35
CA GLY A 491 -14.71 -29.61 30.06
C GLY A 491 -15.10 -28.23 29.57
N ALA A 492 -14.14 -27.38 29.23
CA ALA A 492 -14.34 -26.08 28.61
C ALA A 492 -13.50 -26.00 27.30
N LEU A 493 -13.81 -25.06 26.42
CA LEU A 493 -13.00 -24.88 25.21
C LEU A 493 -12.32 -23.51 25.27
N SER A 494 -11.00 -23.54 25.38
CA SER A 494 -10.16 -22.36 25.30
C SER A 494 -10.01 -21.84 23.86
N ALA A 495 -9.61 -20.59 23.67
CA ALA A 495 -9.36 -20.04 22.34
C ALA A 495 -8.27 -20.79 21.55
N VAL A 496 -7.35 -21.48 22.23
CA VAL A 496 -6.32 -22.29 21.61
C VAL A 496 -6.91 -23.60 21.08
N GLU A 497 -7.81 -24.23 21.82
CA GLU A 497 -8.51 -25.45 21.43
C GLU A 497 -9.55 -25.21 20.34
N LEU A 498 -10.13 -24.00 20.31
CA LEU A 498 -11.06 -23.57 19.29
C LEU A 498 -10.31 -23.27 17.98
N SER A 499 -9.81 -24.32 17.35
CA SER A 499 -9.19 -24.28 16.01
C SER A 499 -9.35 -25.66 15.36
N ILE A 500 -9.80 -25.68 14.11
CA ILE A 500 -9.91 -26.92 13.34
C ILE A 500 -8.53 -27.27 12.78
N THR A 501 -7.81 -28.13 13.49
CA THR A 501 -6.47 -28.59 13.11
C THR A 501 -6.44 -30.05 12.67
N THR A 502 -7.52 -30.80 12.94
CA THR A 502 -7.64 -32.24 12.65
C THR A 502 -8.87 -32.57 11.82
N ASP A 503 -8.79 -33.66 11.04
CA ASP A 503 -9.94 -34.18 10.30
C ASP A 503 -11.11 -34.60 11.22
N ALA A 504 -10.81 -35.01 12.45
CA ALA A 504 -11.84 -35.37 13.43
C ALA A 504 -12.69 -34.15 13.84
N GLN A 505 -12.05 -33.04 14.16
CA GLN A 505 -12.73 -31.77 14.47
C GLN A 505 -13.57 -31.31 13.28
N LYS A 506 -12.97 -31.27 12.07
CA LYS A 506 -13.67 -30.90 10.84
C LYS A 506 -14.91 -31.79 10.59
N THR A 507 -14.75 -33.10 10.79
CA THR A 507 -15.86 -34.07 10.57
C THR A 507 -16.95 -33.91 11.60
N ALA A 508 -16.63 -33.59 12.85
CA ALA A 508 -17.61 -33.37 13.90
C ALA A 508 -18.53 -32.18 13.55
N VAL A 509 -17.95 -31.03 13.22
CA VAL A 509 -18.74 -29.84 12.85
C VAL A 509 -19.51 -30.08 11.54
N ALA A 510 -18.84 -30.58 10.49
CA ALA A 510 -19.50 -30.87 9.20
C ALA A 510 -20.66 -31.86 9.36
N GLY A 511 -20.51 -32.88 10.22
CA GLY A 511 -21.57 -33.83 10.51
C GLY A 511 -22.80 -33.20 11.18
N ARG A 512 -22.58 -32.26 12.08
CA ARG A 512 -23.64 -31.47 12.72
C ARG A 512 -24.37 -30.58 11.69
N LEU A 513 -23.63 -29.86 10.87
CA LEU A 513 -24.18 -29.03 9.79
C LEU A 513 -25.01 -29.89 8.80
N ALA A 514 -24.50 -31.05 8.41
CA ALA A 514 -25.23 -31.98 7.54
C ALA A 514 -26.51 -32.52 8.20
N ALA A 515 -26.51 -32.75 9.52
CA ALA A 515 -27.70 -33.16 10.28
C ALA A 515 -28.81 -32.09 10.31
N LEU A 516 -28.44 -30.80 10.14
CA LEU A 516 -29.39 -29.69 9.96
C LEU A 516 -29.92 -29.58 8.52
N GLY A 517 -29.48 -30.45 7.61
CA GLY A 517 -29.94 -30.47 6.21
C GLY A 517 -29.10 -29.64 5.26
N LEU A 518 -27.91 -29.17 5.70
CA LEU A 518 -27.00 -28.43 4.88
C LEU A 518 -26.12 -29.39 4.05
N ASP A 519 -26.30 -29.37 2.75
CA ASP A 519 -25.61 -30.27 1.84
C ASP A 519 -24.14 -29.89 1.62
N ASN A 520 -23.25 -30.87 1.73
CA ASN A 520 -21.82 -30.71 1.45
C ASN A 520 -21.16 -29.53 2.16
N PRO A 521 -21.23 -29.47 3.52
CA PRO A 521 -20.62 -28.39 4.28
C PRO A 521 -19.09 -28.47 4.17
N ARG A 522 -18.46 -27.32 3.86
CA ARG A 522 -17.01 -27.21 3.69
C ARG A 522 -16.54 -25.84 4.16
N ILE A 523 -15.25 -25.76 4.52
CA ILE A 523 -14.62 -24.53 4.93
C ILE A 523 -14.10 -23.79 3.69
N GLU A 524 -14.37 -22.50 3.61
CA GLU A 524 -13.72 -21.55 2.70
C GLU A 524 -13.04 -20.46 3.52
N GLY A 525 -12.07 -19.79 2.91
CA GLY A 525 -11.37 -18.68 3.53
C GLY A 525 -11.06 -17.60 2.50
N GLU A 526 -11.03 -16.36 2.95
CA GLU A 526 -10.69 -15.22 2.09
C GLU A 526 -9.84 -14.19 2.83
N VAL A 527 -9.08 -13.39 2.07
CA VAL A 527 -8.34 -12.21 2.56
C VAL A 527 -8.94 -10.98 1.92
N GLN A 528 -9.38 -10.05 2.75
CA GLN A 528 -9.94 -8.77 2.31
C GLN A 528 -8.99 -7.61 2.59
N PRO A 529 -8.79 -6.67 1.65
CA PRO A 529 -8.02 -5.45 1.86
C PRO A 529 -8.92 -4.37 2.44
N PHE A 530 -8.41 -3.61 3.41
CA PHE A 530 -9.06 -2.44 3.98
C PHE A 530 -8.15 -1.23 3.81
N SER A 531 -8.61 -0.22 3.06
CA SER A 531 -7.84 0.99 2.75
C SER A 531 -7.55 1.81 4.00
N ILE A 532 -6.32 2.31 4.09
CA ILE A 532 -5.87 3.19 5.16
C ILE A 532 -5.62 4.57 4.56
N ASN A 533 -6.47 5.53 4.90
CA ASN A 533 -6.46 6.88 4.32
C ASN A 533 -6.33 8.00 5.36
N HIS A 534 -6.52 7.69 6.64
CA HIS A 534 -6.47 8.64 7.75
C HIS A 534 -5.32 8.31 8.70
N ASN A 535 -5.18 9.08 9.77
CA ASN A 535 -4.04 9.11 10.69
C ASN A 535 -2.75 9.67 10.05
N VAL A 536 -2.96 10.70 9.24
CA VAL A 536 -1.89 11.39 8.52
C VAL A 536 -0.91 12.04 9.51
N ALA A 537 0.36 11.69 9.38
CA ALA A 537 1.46 12.22 10.17
C ALA A 537 2.21 13.33 9.43
N GLN A 538 3.03 14.09 10.18
CA GLN A 538 3.93 15.12 9.65
C GLN A 538 5.31 15.07 10.29
N GLY A 539 6.26 15.81 9.72
CA GLY A 539 7.58 16.01 10.30
C GLY A 539 8.43 14.74 10.35
N GLU A 540 8.93 14.40 11.53
CA GLU A 540 9.75 13.21 11.76
C GLU A 540 8.96 11.89 11.78
N TRP A 541 7.65 11.98 11.85
CA TRP A 541 6.74 10.82 11.94
C TRP A 541 6.35 10.25 10.58
N VAL A 542 6.79 10.83 9.47
CA VAL A 542 6.54 10.32 8.14
C VAL A 542 7.71 9.48 7.65
N THR A 543 7.49 8.59 6.69
CA THR A 543 8.56 7.86 6.02
C THR A 543 9.42 8.84 5.23
N ARG A 544 10.62 9.15 5.73
CA ARG A 544 11.57 10.09 5.10
C ARG A 544 12.92 9.47 4.78
N ALA A 545 13.29 8.38 5.44
CA ALA A 545 14.53 7.71 5.17
C ALA A 545 14.44 6.94 3.85
N CYS A 546 15.27 7.26 2.88
CA CYS A 546 15.25 6.60 1.58
C CYS A 546 15.44 5.08 1.71
N ASN A 547 16.22 4.63 2.70
CA ASN A 547 16.49 3.23 2.93
C ASN A 547 15.25 2.43 3.37
N ASP A 548 14.21 3.08 3.90
CA ASP A 548 12.96 2.39 4.26
C ASP A 548 12.30 1.73 3.04
N CYS A 549 12.51 2.30 1.85
CA CYS A 549 12.00 1.75 0.59
C CYS A 549 13.12 1.22 -0.30
N HIS A 550 14.31 1.87 -0.31
CA HIS A 550 15.42 1.56 -1.21
C HIS A 550 16.44 0.57 -0.62
N GLY A 551 16.22 0.06 0.60
CA GLY A 551 17.04 -0.95 1.26
C GLY A 551 16.66 -2.40 0.91
N GLU A 552 17.46 -3.36 1.40
CA GLU A 552 17.17 -4.80 1.26
C GLU A 552 15.83 -5.14 1.95
N ALA A 553 15.56 -4.54 3.12
CA ALA A 553 14.32 -4.67 3.89
C ALA A 553 13.31 -3.58 3.51
N SER A 554 13.01 -3.44 2.23
CA SER A 554 12.05 -2.43 1.76
C SER A 554 10.67 -2.65 2.36
N ARG A 555 10.07 -1.60 2.93
CA ARG A 555 8.67 -1.64 3.41
C ARG A 555 7.67 -1.93 2.29
N LEU A 556 8.02 -1.68 1.03
CA LEU A 556 7.18 -2.00 -0.14
C LEU A 556 7.16 -3.51 -0.45
N ALA A 557 8.09 -4.27 0.11
CA ALA A 557 8.17 -5.71 -0.01
C ALA A 557 8.03 -6.41 1.38
N ALA A 558 7.70 -5.66 2.42
CA ALA A 558 7.54 -6.21 3.76
C ALA A 558 6.32 -7.14 3.84
N PRO A 559 6.46 -8.36 4.37
CA PRO A 559 5.32 -9.26 4.52
C PRO A 559 4.40 -8.79 5.63
N LEU A 560 3.09 -9.07 5.47
CA LEU A 560 2.11 -8.88 6.51
C LEU A 560 1.62 -10.26 7.00
N SER A 561 1.58 -10.47 8.32
CA SER A 561 0.94 -11.64 8.92
C SER A 561 -0.55 -11.65 8.58
N LEU A 562 -1.09 -12.78 8.21
CA LEU A 562 -2.50 -12.98 7.90
C LEU A 562 -3.22 -13.77 8.99
N SER A 563 -2.54 -14.72 9.60
CA SER A 563 -3.07 -15.58 10.66
C SER A 563 -1.99 -16.47 11.25
N ASP A 564 -2.13 -16.80 12.52
CA ASP A 564 -1.33 -17.83 13.21
C ASP A 564 -1.86 -19.25 12.99
N ARG A 565 -2.98 -19.40 12.26
CA ARG A 565 -3.68 -20.68 12.05
C ARG A 565 -4.21 -20.82 10.62
N THR A 566 -4.52 -22.04 10.25
CA THR A 566 -5.15 -22.38 8.95
C THR A 566 -6.30 -23.36 9.18
N PRO A 567 -7.51 -22.85 9.51
CA PRO A 567 -8.65 -23.69 9.84
C PRO A 567 -8.93 -24.76 8.79
N GLY A 568 -8.96 -26.05 9.21
CA GLY A 568 -9.15 -27.18 8.33
C GLY A 568 -8.11 -27.37 7.21
N GLY A 569 -6.95 -26.73 7.34
CA GLY A 569 -5.90 -26.71 6.30
C GLY A 569 -6.25 -25.89 5.05
N VAL A 570 -7.27 -25.02 5.11
CA VAL A 570 -7.75 -24.24 3.96
C VAL A 570 -6.98 -22.94 3.86
N GLN A 571 -6.24 -22.75 2.76
CA GLN A 571 -5.64 -21.46 2.45
C GLN A 571 -6.73 -20.47 1.99
N PRO A 572 -6.71 -19.23 2.49
CA PRO A 572 -7.70 -18.24 2.09
C PRO A 572 -7.43 -17.74 0.66
N ALA A 573 -8.49 -17.49 -0.10
CA ALA A 573 -8.42 -16.84 -1.40
C ALA A 573 -8.27 -15.33 -1.26
N LEU A 574 -7.62 -14.69 -2.21
CA LEU A 574 -7.51 -13.22 -2.25
C LEU A 574 -8.80 -12.64 -2.83
N TYR A 575 -9.36 -11.61 -2.21
CA TYR A 575 -10.56 -10.95 -2.69
C TYR A 575 -10.26 -10.13 -3.95
N GLU A 576 -10.98 -10.43 -5.04
CA GLU A 576 -10.78 -9.81 -6.36
C GLU A 576 -11.81 -8.73 -6.71
N GLY A 577 -12.73 -8.45 -5.82
CA GLY A 577 -13.88 -7.55 -6.08
C GLY A 577 -13.59 -6.04 -6.01
N GLY A 578 -12.36 -5.63 -5.71
CA GLY A 578 -12.00 -4.23 -5.50
C GLY A 578 -10.88 -3.74 -6.42
N PRO A 579 -10.48 -2.47 -6.30
CA PRO A 579 -9.45 -1.85 -7.13
C PRO A 579 -8.01 -2.26 -6.74
N VAL A 580 -7.84 -3.25 -5.85
CA VAL A 580 -6.54 -3.69 -5.34
C VAL A 580 -6.02 -4.86 -6.16
N SER A 581 -4.78 -4.75 -6.61
CA SER A 581 -4.04 -5.87 -7.21
C SER A 581 -3.21 -6.58 -6.15
N TRP A 582 -2.99 -7.88 -6.37
CA TRP A 582 -2.33 -8.78 -5.44
C TRP A 582 -0.99 -9.31 -5.98
N PRO A 583 0.00 -8.45 -6.23
CA PRO A 583 1.32 -8.91 -6.64
C PRO A 583 2.00 -9.58 -5.44
N GLY A 584 2.19 -10.87 -5.51
CA GLY A 584 2.79 -11.65 -4.44
C GLY A 584 2.07 -12.94 -4.14
N THR A 585 2.44 -13.56 -3.01
CA THR A 585 1.94 -14.89 -2.63
C THR A 585 1.61 -14.99 -1.15
N ILE A 586 0.64 -15.85 -0.82
CA ILE A 586 0.41 -16.30 0.55
C ILE A 586 1.35 -17.48 0.81
N ALA A 587 2.19 -17.38 1.82
CA ALA A 587 3.11 -18.42 2.25
C ALA A 587 2.96 -18.72 3.73
N ALA A 588 3.11 -20.02 4.10
CA ALA A 588 3.26 -20.40 5.50
C ALA A 588 4.71 -20.18 5.92
N GLY A 589 4.91 -19.48 7.04
CA GLY A 589 6.22 -19.33 7.68
C GLY A 589 6.68 -20.62 8.33
N GLU A 590 7.92 -20.64 8.82
CA GLU A 590 8.48 -21.77 9.59
C GLU A 590 7.72 -22.01 10.90
N ASP A 591 7.07 -20.99 11.42
CA ASP A 591 6.19 -20.97 12.59
C ASP A 591 4.76 -21.47 12.30
N GLY A 592 4.44 -21.77 11.03
CA GLY A 592 3.10 -22.16 10.56
C GLY A 592 2.15 -21.00 10.33
N ALA A 593 2.53 -19.77 10.69
CA ALA A 593 1.72 -18.58 10.45
C ALA A 593 1.65 -18.25 8.94
N LEU A 594 0.46 -17.88 8.47
CA LEU A 594 0.28 -17.41 7.12
C LEU A 594 0.72 -15.95 7.00
N ARG A 595 1.45 -15.66 5.92
CA ARG A 595 1.86 -14.29 5.59
C ARG A 595 1.61 -14.01 4.11
N PHE A 596 1.17 -12.82 3.80
CA PHE A 596 1.20 -12.32 2.42
C PHE A 596 2.56 -11.66 2.18
N GLN A 597 3.28 -12.14 1.16
CA GLN A 597 4.58 -11.63 0.75
C GLN A 597 4.40 -10.87 -0.56
N PRO A 598 4.49 -9.51 -0.56
CA PRO A 598 4.42 -8.72 -1.78
C PRO A 598 5.60 -8.98 -2.70
N ASP A 599 5.35 -8.92 -4.01
CA ASP A 599 6.38 -8.94 -5.06
C ASP A 599 6.35 -7.62 -5.82
N THR A 600 7.36 -6.80 -5.60
CA THR A 600 7.49 -5.50 -6.25
C THR A 600 7.68 -5.60 -7.76
N GLY A 601 8.25 -6.71 -8.26
CA GLY A 601 8.41 -6.97 -9.68
C GLY A 601 7.07 -7.24 -10.37
N GLU A 602 6.20 -8.06 -9.76
CA GLU A 602 4.83 -8.29 -10.22
C GLU A 602 3.98 -7.01 -10.13
N ALA A 603 4.25 -6.16 -9.16
CA ALA A 603 3.64 -4.83 -9.06
C ALA A 603 4.10 -3.84 -10.14
N GLY A 604 5.02 -4.23 -11.02
CA GLY A 604 5.59 -3.36 -12.05
C GLY A 604 6.54 -2.30 -11.50
N LEU A 605 7.00 -2.42 -10.27
CA LEU A 605 7.93 -1.51 -9.64
C LEU A 605 9.38 -1.98 -9.81
N TYR A 606 10.26 -1.04 -10.07
CA TYR A 606 11.70 -1.26 -9.93
C TYR A 606 12.29 -0.26 -8.95
N ILE A 607 12.67 -0.75 -7.81
CA ILE A 607 13.17 0.06 -6.69
C ILE A 607 14.69 -0.06 -6.68
N LEU A 608 15.38 1.05 -6.97
CA LEU A 608 16.84 1.12 -6.92
C LEU A 608 17.33 0.72 -5.52
N GLY A 609 18.32 -0.16 -5.47
CA GLY A 609 18.86 -0.67 -4.20
C GLY A 609 18.13 -1.88 -3.62
N HIS A 610 16.84 -2.03 -3.88
CA HIS A 610 16.05 -3.21 -3.45
C HIS A 610 15.99 -4.28 -4.55
N ASN A 611 15.52 -3.94 -5.75
CA ASN A 611 15.38 -4.90 -6.87
C ASN A 611 16.73 -5.16 -7.57
N ALA A 612 17.80 -5.44 -6.81
CA ALA A 612 19.08 -5.81 -7.37
C ALA A 612 19.02 -7.22 -7.97
N ALA A 613 19.48 -7.37 -9.22
CA ALA A 613 19.56 -8.67 -9.85
C ALA A 613 20.78 -9.43 -9.32
N GLU A 614 20.58 -10.31 -8.36
CA GLU A 614 21.68 -11.06 -7.70
C GLU A 614 22.59 -11.82 -8.66
N TRP A 615 22.04 -12.36 -9.75
CA TRP A 615 22.87 -13.06 -10.75
C TRP A 615 23.91 -12.15 -11.41
N VAL A 616 23.61 -10.84 -11.55
CA VAL A 616 24.55 -9.83 -12.06
C VAL A 616 25.70 -9.67 -11.08
N ASP A 617 25.40 -9.61 -9.79
CA ASP A 617 26.41 -9.49 -8.73
C ASP A 617 27.32 -10.72 -8.72
N TRP A 618 26.75 -11.93 -8.81
CA TRP A 618 27.55 -13.15 -8.85
C TRP A 618 28.48 -13.18 -10.08
N ILE A 619 28.00 -12.80 -11.26
CA ILE A 619 28.83 -12.70 -12.47
C ILE A 619 29.90 -11.62 -12.29
N GLY A 620 29.53 -10.44 -11.77
CA GLY A 620 30.45 -9.33 -11.54
C GLY A 620 31.56 -9.68 -10.56
N ILE A 621 31.20 -10.27 -9.43
CA ILE A 621 32.14 -10.74 -8.40
C ILE A 621 33.09 -11.81 -8.99
N ALA A 622 32.54 -12.79 -9.71
CA ALA A 622 33.35 -13.82 -10.35
C ALA A 622 34.34 -13.24 -11.36
N MET A 623 33.89 -12.25 -12.15
CA MET A 623 34.71 -11.52 -13.12
C MET A 623 35.87 -10.78 -12.42
N VAL A 624 35.56 -10.00 -11.38
CA VAL A 624 36.57 -9.24 -10.62
C VAL A 624 37.56 -10.18 -9.91
N LEU A 625 37.03 -11.22 -9.20
CA LEU A 625 37.89 -12.21 -8.52
C LEU A 625 38.78 -12.99 -9.51
N GLY A 626 38.23 -13.33 -10.68
CA GLY A 626 38.99 -13.97 -11.75
C GLY A 626 40.15 -13.10 -12.25
N VAL A 627 39.89 -11.80 -12.44
CA VAL A 627 40.94 -10.84 -12.83
C VAL A 627 41.98 -10.68 -11.71
N VAL A 628 41.52 -10.50 -10.46
CA VAL A 628 42.43 -10.38 -9.29
C VAL A 628 43.30 -11.62 -9.15
N LEU A 629 42.73 -12.81 -9.25
CA LEU A 629 43.50 -14.08 -9.21
C LEU A 629 44.50 -14.16 -10.36
N GLY A 630 44.08 -13.81 -11.58
CA GLY A 630 44.96 -13.74 -12.75
C GLY A 630 46.14 -12.80 -12.54
N VAL A 631 45.86 -11.61 -11.98
CA VAL A 631 46.90 -10.62 -11.64
C VAL A 631 47.86 -11.17 -10.57
N PHE A 632 47.36 -11.79 -9.54
CA PHE A 632 48.21 -12.37 -8.48
C PHE A 632 49.09 -13.52 -9.01
N VAL A 633 48.52 -14.43 -9.78
CA VAL A 633 49.25 -15.58 -10.35
C VAL A 633 50.30 -15.08 -11.35
N HIS A 634 49.90 -14.26 -12.31
CA HIS A 634 50.79 -13.75 -13.34
C HIS A 634 51.88 -12.84 -12.75
N GLY A 635 51.50 -11.94 -11.81
CA GLY A 635 52.46 -11.07 -11.12
C GLY A 635 53.40 -11.84 -10.22
N GLY A 636 52.92 -12.82 -9.50
CA GLY A 636 53.74 -13.74 -8.67
C GLY A 636 54.78 -14.51 -9.52
N LEU A 637 54.34 -15.05 -10.68
CA LEU A 637 55.23 -15.75 -11.59
C LEU A 637 56.29 -14.80 -12.18
N ARG A 638 55.93 -13.54 -12.49
CA ARG A 638 56.90 -12.50 -12.91
C ARG A 638 57.97 -12.26 -11.86
N VAL A 639 57.60 -12.07 -10.61
CA VAL A 639 58.53 -11.81 -9.50
C VAL A 639 59.45 -13.01 -9.29
N ILE A 640 58.94 -14.24 -9.33
CA ILE A 640 59.71 -15.46 -9.20
C ILE A 640 60.71 -15.59 -10.36
N SER A 641 60.25 -15.36 -11.61
CA SER A 641 61.08 -15.45 -12.78
C SER A 641 62.15 -14.36 -12.82
N ALA A 642 61.83 -13.13 -12.40
CA ALA A 642 62.78 -12.03 -12.30
C ALA A 642 63.88 -12.32 -11.25
N ARG A 643 63.49 -12.87 -10.07
CA ARG A 643 64.47 -13.26 -9.04
C ARG A 643 65.39 -14.41 -9.49
N LYS A 644 64.89 -15.38 -10.23
CA LYS A 644 65.75 -16.47 -10.78
C LYS A 644 66.74 -15.92 -11.79
N ARG A 645 66.32 -15.02 -12.68
CA ARG A 645 67.22 -14.38 -13.66
C ARG A 645 68.30 -13.49 -13.03
N ALA A 646 67.94 -12.69 -12.04
CA ALA A 646 68.88 -11.88 -11.28
C ALA A 646 69.98 -12.70 -10.54
N ALA A 647 69.65 -13.99 -10.25
CA ALA A 647 70.64 -14.91 -9.68
C ALA A 647 71.56 -15.58 -10.73
N GLU A 648 71.24 -15.50 -12.01
CA GLU A 648 71.91 -16.26 -13.07
C GLU A 648 72.75 -15.37 -14.06
N VAL A 649 72.49 -14.02 -14.08
CA VAL A 649 73.12 -13.11 -15.09
C VAL A 649 73.60 -11.82 -14.42
N ASP A 650 74.85 -11.42 -14.74
CA ASP A 650 75.35 -10.04 -14.55
C ASP A 650 74.51 -9.07 -15.36
N ASP A 651 74.18 -7.89 -14.77
CA ASP A 651 73.31 -6.82 -15.23
C ASP A 651 73.51 -6.52 -16.72
N VAL A 652 72.60 -6.95 -17.59
CA VAL A 652 72.52 -6.46 -18.97
C VAL A 652 71.75 -5.15 -18.93
N ASP A 653 72.50 -4.05 -19.05
CA ASP A 653 71.98 -2.68 -19.13
C ASP A 653 71.20 -2.54 -20.45
N VAL A 654 69.85 -2.67 -20.37
CA VAL A 654 69.02 -2.45 -21.57
C VAL A 654 69.03 -0.95 -21.85
N ALA A 655 69.65 -0.55 -22.98
CA ALA A 655 69.66 0.86 -23.38
C ALA A 655 68.21 1.39 -23.52
N THR A 656 67.86 2.36 -22.68
CA THR A 656 66.57 3.05 -22.75
C THR A 656 66.73 4.44 -23.32
N ARG A 657 65.74 4.85 -24.16
CA ARG A 657 65.66 6.21 -24.68
C ARG A 657 64.45 6.92 -24.14
N ARG A 658 64.63 8.12 -23.64
CA ARG A 658 63.53 8.93 -23.10
C ARG A 658 62.79 9.66 -24.22
N VAL A 659 61.47 9.44 -24.34
CA VAL A 659 60.62 9.99 -25.39
C VAL A 659 59.44 10.75 -24.74
N TYR A 660 59.10 11.95 -25.24
CA TYR A 660 57.90 12.65 -24.86
C TYR A 660 56.70 12.03 -25.56
N MET A 661 55.94 11.27 -24.84
CA MET A 661 54.93 10.36 -25.37
C MET A 661 53.52 10.94 -25.33
N TYR A 662 53.14 11.61 -24.21
CA TYR A 662 51.78 12.05 -23.98
C TYR A 662 51.73 13.58 -23.77
N ASP A 663 50.88 14.24 -24.57
CA ASP A 663 50.65 15.67 -24.45
C ASP A 663 49.88 16.04 -23.18
N VAL A 664 49.93 17.31 -22.75
CA VAL A 664 49.32 17.77 -21.52
C VAL A 664 47.81 17.48 -21.50
N TYR A 665 47.13 17.71 -22.64
CA TYR A 665 45.69 17.47 -22.74
C TYR A 665 45.36 15.97 -22.62
N GLU A 666 46.11 15.06 -23.26
CA GLU A 666 45.94 13.61 -23.15
C GLU A 666 46.06 13.14 -21.71
N ARG A 667 46.94 13.71 -20.91
CA ARG A 667 47.13 13.42 -19.49
C ARG A 667 45.97 13.96 -18.64
N LEU A 668 45.53 15.19 -18.90
CA LEU A 668 44.43 15.82 -18.15
C LEU A 668 43.13 15.06 -18.34
N TRP A 669 42.72 14.75 -19.58
CA TRP A 669 41.47 14.03 -19.81
C TRP A 669 41.55 12.61 -19.25
N HIS A 670 42.70 11.94 -19.34
CA HIS A 670 42.87 10.60 -18.78
C HIS A 670 42.69 10.60 -17.24
N TRP A 671 43.34 11.48 -16.51
CA TRP A 671 43.27 11.53 -15.08
C TRP A 671 41.90 12.01 -14.60
N LEU A 672 41.26 12.95 -15.31
CA LEU A 672 39.89 13.35 -15.03
C LEU A 672 38.93 12.17 -15.25
N GLN A 673 39.08 11.46 -16.39
CA GLN A 673 38.31 10.26 -16.70
C GLN A 673 38.46 9.20 -15.58
N THR A 674 39.71 8.94 -15.19
CA THR A 674 40.02 7.96 -14.14
C THR A 674 39.33 8.33 -12.79
N ALA A 675 39.49 9.57 -12.36
CA ALA A 675 38.90 10.05 -11.11
C ALA A 675 37.38 9.94 -11.15
N VAL A 676 36.75 10.39 -12.24
CA VAL A 676 35.29 10.37 -12.41
C VAL A 676 34.77 8.95 -12.46
N ILE A 677 35.40 8.03 -13.20
CA ILE A 677 34.95 6.62 -13.26
C ILE A 677 35.09 5.95 -11.90
N LEU A 678 36.19 6.16 -11.17
CA LEU A 678 36.35 5.58 -9.83
C LEU A 678 35.27 6.10 -8.86
N LEU A 679 34.96 7.39 -8.92
CA LEU A 679 33.89 7.96 -8.10
C LEU A 679 32.49 7.45 -8.53
N LEU A 680 32.25 7.27 -9.83
CA LEU A 680 31.02 6.67 -10.36
C LEU A 680 30.87 5.22 -9.93
N LEU A 681 31.91 4.42 -9.96
CA LEU A 681 31.89 3.05 -9.46
C LEU A 681 31.58 3.02 -7.96
N PHE A 682 32.20 3.89 -7.18
CA PHE A 682 31.95 3.98 -5.74
C PHE A 682 30.52 4.42 -5.42
N THR A 683 30.06 5.52 -6.04
CA THR A 683 28.67 6.00 -5.85
C THR A 683 27.65 5.00 -6.39
N GLY A 684 27.94 4.34 -7.53
CA GLY A 684 27.10 3.29 -8.06
C GLY A 684 26.97 2.08 -7.13
N LEU A 685 28.05 1.70 -6.47
CA LEU A 685 28.05 0.61 -5.47
C LEU A 685 27.18 0.96 -4.25
N ILE A 686 27.22 2.22 -3.78
CA ILE A 686 26.36 2.70 -2.69
C ILE A 686 24.89 2.66 -3.12
N ILE A 687 24.56 3.10 -4.34
CA ILE A 687 23.18 3.06 -4.86
C ILE A 687 22.68 1.61 -5.01
N HIS A 688 23.59 0.73 -5.40
CA HIS A 688 23.26 -0.69 -5.62
C HIS A 688 23.04 -1.48 -4.31
N LYS A 689 23.77 -1.12 -3.22
CA LYS A 689 23.69 -1.77 -1.91
C LYS A 689 23.69 -0.72 -0.78
N PRO A 690 22.61 0.08 -0.65
CA PRO A 690 22.59 1.23 0.26
C PRO A 690 22.77 0.85 1.73
N ASP A 691 22.23 -0.29 2.16
CA ASP A 691 22.29 -0.73 3.57
C ASP A 691 23.72 -0.99 4.05
N ARG A 692 24.62 -1.40 3.12
CA ARG A 692 26.03 -1.63 3.45
C ARG A 692 26.82 -0.34 3.66
N PHE A 693 26.27 0.78 3.20
CA PHE A 693 26.90 2.09 3.22
C PHE A 693 26.03 3.14 3.92
N GLY A 694 25.30 2.76 4.95
CA GLY A 694 24.31 3.58 5.66
C GLY A 694 24.81 4.91 6.23
N MET A 695 26.16 5.16 6.23
CA MET A 695 26.74 6.44 6.58
C MET A 695 26.57 7.54 5.51
N PHE A 696 26.18 7.16 4.29
CA PHE A 696 25.98 8.09 3.19
C PHE A 696 24.48 8.27 2.93
N SER A 697 24.06 9.53 2.77
CA SER A 697 22.68 9.84 2.36
C SER A 697 22.43 9.32 0.94
N PHE A 698 21.50 8.40 0.77
CA PHE A 698 21.17 7.80 -0.52
C PHE A 698 20.82 8.86 -1.58
N SER A 699 19.96 9.83 -1.24
CA SER A 699 19.55 10.90 -2.15
C SER A 699 20.73 11.77 -2.62
N TYR A 700 21.64 12.10 -1.70
CA TYR A 700 22.83 12.87 -2.03
C TYR A 700 23.77 12.08 -2.94
N VAL A 701 23.95 10.78 -2.68
CA VAL A 701 24.81 9.92 -3.51
C VAL A 701 24.24 9.80 -4.93
N VAL A 702 22.93 9.68 -5.10
CA VAL A 702 22.29 9.66 -6.43
C VAL A 702 22.54 10.97 -7.18
N GLN A 703 22.42 12.12 -6.52
CA GLN A 703 22.71 13.42 -7.15
C GLN A 703 24.18 13.53 -7.57
N VAL A 704 25.10 13.16 -6.69
CA VAL A 704 26.54 13.16 -6.98
C VAL A 704 26.85 12.22 -8.16
N HIS A 705 26.26 11.04 -8.19
CA HIS A 705 26.42 10.10 -9.31
C HIS A 705 25.98 10.71 -10.65
N ASN A 706 24.85 11.38 -10.69
CA ASN A 706 24.36 12.03 -11.90
C ASN A 706 25.25 13.22 -12.34
N ILE A 707 25.76 14.02 -11.39
CA ILE A 707 26.69 15.11 -11.71
C ILE A 707 28.00 14.54 -12.28
N LEU A 708 28.53 13.49 -11.67
CA LEU A 708 29.72 12.80 -12.16
C LEU A 708 29.51 12.18 -13.55
N ALA A 709 28.32 11.59 -13.78
CA ALA A 709 27.94 11.03 -15.08
C ALA A 709 27.92 12.13 -16.16
N LEU A 710 27.34 13.30 -15.88
CA LEU A 710 27.37 14.45 -16.78
C LEU A 710 28.80 14.90 -17.06
N LEU A 711 29.64 14.99 -16.03
CA LEU A 711 31.06 15.34 -16.16
C LEU A 711 31.80 14.32 -17.04
N LEU A 712 31.52 13.01 -16.87
CA LEU A 712 32.04 11.94 -17.71
C LEU A 712 31.69 12.14 -19.20
N VAL A 713 30.39 12.44 -19.47
CA VAL A 713 29.90 12.67 -20.82
C VAL A 713 30.61 13.86 -21.47
N ILE A 714 30.72 14.97 -20.75
CA ILE A 714 31.42 16.18 -21.26
C ILE A 714 32.87 15.88 -21.54
N ASN A 715 33.60 15.24 -20.61
CA ASN A 715 34.97 14.87 -20.76
C ASN A 715 35.20 13.91 -21.95
N ALA A 716 34.33 12.90 -22.10
CA ALA A 716 34.37 11.96 -23.20
C ALA A 716 34.16 12.66 -24.57
N ALA A 717 33.17 13.58 -24.64
CA ALA A 717 32.89 14.34 -25.86
C ALA A 717 34.08 15.26 -26.26
N LEU A 718 34.64 15.97 -25.28
CA LEU A 718 35.83 16.81 -25.51
C LEU A 718 37.07 15.99 -25.94
N ALA A 719 37.24 14.82 -25.29
CA ALA A 719 38.33 13.89 -25.69
C ALA A 719 38.16 13.38 -27.11
N LEU A 720 36.96 12.95 -27.48
CA LEU A 720 36.63 12.50 -28.84
C LEU A 720 36.88 13.62 -29.86
N PHE A 721 36.41 14.85 -29.56
CA PHE A 721 36.64 16.01 -30.43
C PHE A 721 38.16 16.28 -30.61
N TYR A 722 38.92 16.28 -29.52
CA TYR A 722 40.39 16.47 -29.60
C TYR A 722 41.05 15.41 -30.45
N HIS A 723 40.74 14.14 -30.24
CA HIS A 723 41.38 13.05 -30.98
C HIS A 723 41.02 13.06 -32.49
N LEU A 724 39.81 13.48 -32.82
CA LEU A 724 39.38 13.67 -34.20
C LEU A 724 40.11 14.88 -34.85
N ALA A 725 40.11 16.03 -34.17
CA ALA A 725 40.69 17.27 -34.69
C ALA A 725 42.21 17.21 -34.81
N SER A 726 42.90 16.58 -33.86
CA SER A 726 44.37 16.40 -33.89
C SER A 726 44.83 15.23 -34.79
N GLY A 727 43.92 14.34 -35.19
CA GLY A 727 44.26 13.10 -35.89
C GLY A 727 44.77 11.98 -35.00
N GLU A 728 44.90 12.18 -33.68
CA GLU A 728 45.32 11.19 -32.69
C GLU A 728 44.33 10.00 -32.57
N ILE A 729 43.14 10.13 -33.09
CA ILE A 729 42.16 9.01 -33.16
C ILE A 729 42.77 7.75 -33.83
N LYS A 730 43.77 7.93 -34.72
CA LYS A 730 44.48 6.84 -35.39
C LYS A 730 45.20 5.91 -34.40
N GLN A 731 45.55 6.38 -33.20
CA GLN A 731 46.18 5.59 -32.15
C GLN A 731 45.25 4.45 -31.64
N PHE A 732 43.94 4.70 -31.69
CA PHE A 732 42.92 3.78 -31.18
C PHE A 732 42.33 2.87 -32.26
N LEU A 733 42.58 3.16 -33.54
CA LEU A 733 42.05 2.37 -34.65
C LEU A 733 43.02 1.26 -35.06
N PRO A 734 42.64 -0.02 -35.06
CA PRO A 734 43.46 -1.11 -35.52
C PRO A 734 43.80 -0.97 -37.01
N ARG A 735 45.05 -1.21 -37.37
CA ARG A 735 45.47 -1.23 -38.78
C ARG A 735 45.15 -2.62 -39.36
N PRO A 736 44.31 -2.75 -40.42
CA PRO A 736 43.81 -4.05 -40.87
C PRO A 736 44.88 -5.06 -41.23
N LYS A 737 46.00 -4.60 -41.81
CA LYS A 737 47.07 -5.45 -42.33
C LYS A 737 48.10 -5.82 -41.26
N GLY A 738 48.20 -7.11 -40.92
CA GLY A 738 49.14 -7.62 -39.92
C GLY A 738 48.77 -7.40 -38.46
N PHE A 739 47.57 -6.82 -38.19
CA PHE A 739 47.10 -6.50 -36.83
C PHE A 739 46.96 -7.75 -35.96
N PHE A 740 46.33 -8.79 -36.48
CA PHE A 740 46.07 -10.01 -35.72
C PHE A 740 47.35 -10.79 -35.41
N ASP A 741 48.31 -10.82 -36.35
CA ASP A 741 49.59 -11.45 -36.13
C ASP A 741 50.36 -10.77 -35.00
N GLN A 742 50.44 -9.41 -35.03
CA GLN A 742 51.05 -8.61 -33.97
C GLN A 742 50.31 -8.75 -32.62
N ALA A 743 48.99 -8.83 -32.64
CA ALA A 743 48.21 -9.05 -31.42
C ALA A 743 48.48 -10.44 -30.81
N PHE A 744 48.64 -11.46 -31.67
CA PHE A 744 48.99 -12.81 -31.25
C PHE A 744 50.40 -12.89 -30.67
N GLU A 745 51.38 -12.28 -31.32
CA GLU A 745 52.75 -12.16 -30.79
C GLU A 745 52.79 -11.46 -29.44
N GLN A 746 52.00 -10.36 -29.29
CA GLN A 746 51.90 -9.64 -28.03
C GLN A 746 51.27 -10.50 -26.95
N ALA A 747 50.28 -11.31 -27.29
CA ALA A 747 49.66 -12.24 -26.36
C ALA A 747 50.61 -13.34 -25.90
N ILE A 748 51.41 -13.93 -26.85
CA ILE A 748 52.44 -14.92 -26.54
C ILE A 748 53.51 -14.30 -25.62
N PHE A 749 53.91 -13.06 -25.89
CA PHE A 749 54.86 -12.35 -25.02
C PHE A 749 54.34 -12.27 -23.58
N TYR A 750 53.12 -11.83 -23.37
CA TYR A 750 52.57 -11.77 -22.02
C TYR A 750 52.38 -13.15 -21.36
N MET A 751 52.10 -14.22 -22.16
CA MET A 751 51.94 -15.57 -21.63
C MET A 751 53.25 -16.31 -21.37
N ARG A 752 54.34 -16.00 -22.10
CA ARG A 752 55.60 -16.74 -22.05
C ARG A 752 56.83 -15.86 -22.04
N GLY A 753 56.95 -14.91 -22.99
CA GLY A 753 58.11 -14.08 -23.21
C GLY A 753 58.51 -13.24 -22.00
N ILE A 754 57.53 -12.66 -21.33
CA ILE A 754 57.75 -11.83 -20.13
C ILE A 754 58.39 -12.59 -18.96
N PHE A 755 58.15 -13.90 -18.85
CA PHE A 755 58.76 -14.74 -17.83
C PHE A 755 60.19 -15.15 -18.19
N ARG A 756 60.54 -15.14 -19.51
CA ARG A 756 61.86 -15.45 -20.04
C ARG A 756 62.76 -14.24 -20.17
N GLY A 757 62.24 -13.04 -19.99
CA GLY A 757 62.96 -11.79 -20.17
C GLY A 757 63.23 -11.48 -21.65
N GLU A 758 62.35 -11.97 -22.55
CA GLU A 758 62.44 -11.65 -23.97
C GLU A 758 62.16 -10.15 -24.17
N ALA A 759 62.77 -9.50 -25.19
CA ALA A 759 62.45 -8.13 -25.50
C ALA A 759 60.99 -7.95 -25.92
N HIS A 760 60.45 -6.79 -25.65
CA HIS A 760 59.05 -6.49 -25.97
C HIS A 760 58.84 -6.47 -27.49
N PRO A 761 57.89 -7.26 -28.04
CA PRO A 761 57.77 -7.43 -29.51
C PRO A 761 57.26 -6.17 -30.21
N PHE A 762 56.89 -5.14 -29.49
CA PHE A 762 56.36 -3.90 -30.02
C PHE A 762 57.13 -2.69 -29.47
N GLU A 763 57.76 -1.91 -30.35
CA GLU A 763 58.43 -0.67 -30.01
C GLU A 763 57.40 0.48 -29.95
N LYS A 764 57.33 1.17 -28.81
CA LYS A 764 56.48 2.35 -28.63
C LYS A 764 57.16 3.58 -29.24
N THR A 765 56.44 4.30 -30.06
CA THR A 765 56.84 5.58 -30.62
C THR A 765 55.74 6.61 -30.44
N ARG A 766 56.04 7.90 -30.65
CA ARG A 766 55.05 8.97 -30.59
C ARG A 766 53.85 8.73 -31.54
N ASP A 767 54.12 8.11 -32.71
CA ASP A 767 53.10 7.79 -33.71
C ASP A 767 52.39 6.46 -33.48
N ARG A 768 52.88 5.63 -32.55
CA ARG A 768 52.36 4.32 -32.19
C ARG A 768 52.52 4.11 -30.67
N LYS A 769 51.62 4.78 -29.89
CA LYS A 769 51.68 4.78 -28.44
C LYS A 769 51.15 3.48 -27.83
N LEU A 770 50.25 2.79 -28.54
CA LEU A 770 49.51 1.62 -28.04
C LEU A 770 49.93 0.37 -28.81
N ASN A 771 50.16 -0.72 -28.07
CA ASN A 771 50.37 -2.02 -28.69
C ASN A 771 49.05 -2.60 -29.24
N PRO A 772 49.07 -3.64 -30.11
CA PRO A 772 47.86 -4.15 -30.74
C PRO A 772 46.78 -4.65 -29.77
N LEU A 773 47.14 -5.26 -28.63
CA LEU A 773 46.20 -5.69 -27.62
C LEU A 773 45.58 -4.50 -26.87
N GLN A 774 46.40 -3.47 -26.59
CA GLN A 774 45.88 -2.22 -26.00
C GLN A 774 44.95 -1.52 -26.96
N GLN A 775 45.26 -1.45 -28.28
CA GLN A 775 44.34 -0.86 -29.26
C GLN A 775 43.01 -1.57 -29.29
N MET A 776 43.01 -2.91 -29.29
CA MET A 776 41.77 -3.68 -29.28
C MET A 776 40.97 -3.45 -27.99
N THR A 777 41.62 -3.48 -26.83
CA THR A 777 41.01 -3.27 -25.55
C THR A 777 40.38 -1.87 -25.44
N TYR A 778 41.14 -0.83 -25.84
CA TYR A 778 40.62 0.54 -25.79
C TYR A 778 39.53 0.80 -26.84
N LEU A 779 39.61 0.13 -28.00
CA LEU A 779 38.52 0.19 -28.99
C LEU A 779 37.21 -0.32 -28.39
N VAL A 780 37.24 -1.47 -27.71
CA VAL A 780 36.06 -2.05 -27.06
C VAL A 780 35.54 -1.14 -25.92
N ILE A 781 36.46 -0.66 -25.08
CA ILE A 781 36.05 0.17 -23.92
C ILE A 781 35.47 1.50 -24.39
N LEU A 782 36.13 2.21 -25.30
CA LEU A 782 35.70 3.56 -25.71
C LEU A 782 34.51 3.55 -26.66
N ASN A 783 34.35 2.50 -27.48
CA ASN A 783 33.32 2.45 -28.52
C ASN A 783 32.14 1.49 -28.19
N VAL A 784 32.30 0.64 -27.19
CA VAL A 784 31.23 -0.29 -26.77
C VAL A 784 30.86 -0.06 -25.31
N LEU A 785 31.77 -0.31 -24.34
CA LEU A 785 31.43 -0.27 -22.93
C LEU A 785 31.04 1.14 -22.45
N LEU A 786 31.85 2.16 -22.81
CA LEU A 786 31.57 3.54 -22.38
C LEU A 786 30.27 4.09 -23.00
N PRO A 787 30.01 3.96 -24.31
CA PRO A 787 28.71 4.36 -24.87
C PRO A 787 27.53 3.60 -24.27
N LEU A 788 27.66 2.29 -24.02
CA LEU A 788 26.61 1.50 -23.36
C LEU A 788 26.34 1.99 -21.94
N GLN A 789 27.38 2.26 -21.16
CA GLN A 789 27.27 2.79 -19.82
C GLN A 789 26.57 4.16 -19.80
N ILE A 790 26.98 5.05 -20.71
CA ILE A 790 26.38 6.39 -20.86
C ILE A 790 24.91 6.27 -21.30
N LEU A 791 24.63 5.45 -22.33
CA LEU A 791 23.27 5.29 -22.85
C LEU A 791 22.33 4.72 -21.82
N THR A 792 22.71 3.63 -21.15
CA THR A 792 21.88 2.99 -20.13
C THR A 792 21.66 3.93 -18.94
N GLY A 793 22.69 4.63 -18.48
CA GLY A 793 22.57 5.64 -17.43
C GLY A 793 21.65 6.80 -17.82
N ALA A 794 21.74 7.29 -19.05
CA ALA A 794 20.88 8.35 -19.57
C ALA A 794 19.41 7.90 -19.69
N LEU A 795 19.17 6.66 -20.14
CA LEU A 795 17.82 6.09 -20.22
C LEU A 795 17.22 5.85 -18.83
N MET A 796 18.02 5.38 -17.86
CA MET A 796 17.57 5.26 -16.46
C MET A 796 17.22 6.62 -15.86
N TRP A 797 18.08 7.62 -16.05
CA TRP A 797 17.84 9.00 -15.59
C TRP A 797 16.62 9.64 -16.26
N GLY A 798 16.41 9.35 -17.56
CA GLY A 798 15.33 9.91 -18.37
C GLY A 798 14.09 9.02 -18.46
N SER A 799 13.98 7.93 -17.69
CA SER A 799 12.90 6.94 -17.80
C SER A 799 11.50 7.54 -17.65
N GLN A 800 11.35 8.61 -16.88
CA GLN A 800 10.10 9.34 -16.72
C GLN A 800 9.83 10.35 -17.86
N ARG A 801 10.87 10.94 -18.41
CA ARG A 801 10.75 11.91 -19.50
C ARG A 801 10.57 11.25 -20.86
N TRP A 802 11.10 10.04 -21.00
CA TRP A 802 11.07 9.24 -22.24
C TRP A 802 10.68 7.79 -21.92
N PRO A 803 9.45 7.56 -21.38
CA PRO A 803 9.01 6.24 -20.95
C PRO A 803 9.05 5.20 -22.09
N ASP A 804 8.63 5.58 -23.30
CA ASP A 804 8.65 4.69 -24.47
C ASP A 804 10.06 4.28 -24.86
N ALA A 805 11.02 5.22 -24.79
CA ALA A 805 12.41 4.92 -25.10
C ALA A 805 13.05 3.98 -24.06
N ALA A 806 12.78 4.21 -22.78
CA ALA A 806 13.23 3.32 -21.71
C ALA A 806 12.53 1.95 -21.81
N GLY A 807 11.22 1.93 -22.06
CA GLY A 807 10.41 0.73 -22.23
C GLY A 807 10.87 -0.16 -23.38
N PHE A 808 11.30 0.42 -24.51
CA PHE A 808 11.88 -0.32 -25.63
C PHE A 808 13.09 -1.18 -25.22
N PHE A 809 13.87 -0.73 -24.24
CA PHE A 809 15.02 -1.47 -23.69
C PHE A 809 14.68 -2.27 -22.42
N GLY A 810 13.40 -2.55 -22.17
CA GLY A 810 12.93 -3.33 -21.01
C GLY A 810 12.71 -2.50 -19.74
N GLY A 811 12.68 -1.18 -19.84
CA GLY A 811 12.48 -0.28 -18.71
C GLY A 811 13.59 -0.37 -17.66
N LEU A 812 13.31 0.12 -16.45
CA LEU A 812 14.27 0.03 -15.34
C LEU A 812 14.63 -1.42 -14.97
N PRO A 813 13.71 -2.41 -15.01
CA PRO A 813 14.03 -3.81 -14.73
C PRO A 813 15.11 -4.41 -15.69
N GLY A 814 15.15 -3.94 -16.93
CA GLY A 814 16.18 -4.34 -17.89
C GLY A 814 17.44 -3.49 -17.82
N LEU A 815 17.27 -2.17 -17.77
CA LEU A 815 18.35 -1.20 -17.79
C LEU A 815 19.24 -1.24 -16.53
N GLY A 816 18.65 -1.39 -15.35
CA GLY A 816 19.36 -1.40 -14.07
C GLY A 816 20.39 -2.54 -13.96
N PRO A 817 19.97 -3.82 -14.11
CA PRO A 817 20.90 -4.95 -14.12
C PRO A 817 21.99 -4.84 -15.20
N PHE A 818 21.63 -4.39 -16.40
CA PHE A 818 22.58 -4.24 -17.49
C PHE A 818 23.61 -3.13 -17.22
N HIS A 819 23.17 -1.98 -16.70
CA HIS A 819 24.05 -0.88 -16.27
C HIS A 819 25.04 -1.35 -15.21
N SER A 820 24.57 -2.11 -14.22
CA SER A 820 25.40 -2.70 -13.17
C SER A 820 26.41 -3.71 -13.73
N LEU A 821 26.01 -4.56 -14.69
CA LEU A 821 26.92 -5.52 -15.32
C LEU A 821 28.06 -4.83 -16.06
N VAL A 822 27.77 -3.76 -16.80
CA VAL A 822 28.80 -2.95 -17.50
C VAL A 822 29.72 -2.26 -16.48
N ALA A 823 29.16 -1.78 -15.34
CA ALA A 823 29.97 -1.22 -14.25
C ALA A 823 30.94 -2.25 -13.65
N TRP A 824 30.50 -3.50 -13.45
CA TRP A 824 31.39 -4.61 -13.04
C TRP A 824 32.49 -4.87 -14.06
N ALA A 825 32.20 -4.80 -15.36
CA ALA A 825 33.21 -4.92 -16.42
C ALA A 825 34.23 -3.77 -16.34
N PHE A 826 33.80 -2.52 -16.05
CA PHE A 826 34.73 -1.41 -15.81
C PHE A 826 35.62 -1.65 -14.60
N ALA A 827 35.07 -2.15 -13.50
CA ALA A 827 35.85 -2.46 -12.30
C ALA A 827 36.94 -3.53 -12.60
N ALA A 828 36.57 -4.60 -13.27
CA ALA A 828 37.50 -5.64 -13.71
C ALA A 828 38.59 -5.11 -14.65
N PHE A 829 38.18 -4.27 -15.60
CA PHE A 829 39.11 -3.60 -16.52
C PHE A 829 40.12 -2.71 -15.78
N ILE A 830 39.67 -1.88 -14.83
CA ILE A 830 40.57 -0.98 -14.11
C ILE A 830 41.67 -1.77 -13.37
N ILE A 831 41.30 -2.88 -12.71
CA ILE A 831 42.25 -3.74 -12.00
C ILE A 831 43.29 -4.30 -12.99
N LEU A 832 42.83 -4.83 -14.12
CA LEU A 832 43.71 -5.36 -15.18
C LEU A 832 44.57 -4.27 -15.78
N HIS A 833 44.00 -3.09 -16.06
CA HIS A 833 44.70 -1.94 -16.64
C HIS A 833 45.85 -1.47 -15.74
N VAL A 834 45.57 -1.25 -14.45
CA VAL A 834 46.60 -0.86 -13.47
C VAL A 834 47.69 -1.90 -13.40
N TYR A 835 47.36 -3.19 -13.41
CA TYR A 835 48.37 -4.26 -13.45
C TYR A 835 49.20 -4.21 -14.72
N LEU A 836 48.59 -4.09 -15.88
CA LEU A 836 49.31 -4.05 -17.15
C LEU A 836 50.24 -2.82 -17.29
N THR A 837 49.95 -1.68 -16.62
CA THR A 837 50.88 -0.55 -16.58
C THR A 837 52.21 -0.90 -15.91
N THR A 838 52.25 -1.94 -15.05
CA THR A 838 53.45 -2.42 -14.37
C THR A 838 54.31 -3.34 -15.25
N THR A 839 53.88 -3.66 -16.48
CA THR A 839 54.59 -4.58 -17.37
C THR A 839 55.62 -3.89 -18.27
N GLY A 840 55.84 -2.59 -18.12
CA GLY A 840 56.87 -1.81 -18.82
C GLY A 840 58.28 -2.07 -18.32
N PRO A 841 59.30 -1.31 -18.83
CA PRO A 841 60.71 -1.47 -18.45
C PRO A 841 60.93 -1.37 -16.93
N THR A 842 60.21 -0.50 -16.26
CA THR A 842 60.12 -0.46 -14.80
C THR A 842 58.68 -0.53 -14.35
N PRO A 843 58.37 -1.05 -13.16
CA PRO A 843 56.97 -1.18 -12.68
C PRO A 843 56.19 0.15 -12.61
N THR A 844 56.86 1.28 -12.55
CA THR A 844 56.25 2.62 -12.47
C THR A 844 56.34 3.41 -13.78
N ALA A 845 57.01 2.91 -14.83
CA ALA A 845 57.28 3.66 -16.08
C ALA A 845 55.98 4.15 -16.73
N GLY A 846 54.94 3.31 -16.84
CA GLY A 846 53.68 3.68 -17.45
C GLY A 846 52.92 4.77 -16.66
N ILE A 847 52.96 4.69 -15.33
CA ILE A 847 52.31 5.71 -14.47
C ILE A 847 53.06 7.04 -14.56
N GLN A 848 54.40 6.99 -14.54
CA GLN A 848 55.25 8.17 -14.71
C GLN A 848 55.02 8.84 -16.05
N ALA A 849 54.93 8.07 -17.14
CA ALA A 849 54.62 8.59 -18.47
C ALA A 849 53.27 9.34 -18.51
N MET A 850 52.25 8.78 -17.90
CA MET A 850 50.91 9.45 -17.80
C MET A 850 50.88 10.63 -16.82
N MET A 851 51.83 10.76 -15.91
CA MET A 851 51.96 11.94 -15.04
C MET A 851 52.84 13.03 -15.64
N LEU A 852 53.98 12.67 -16.15
CA LEU A 852 55.02 13.59 -16.59
C LEU A 852 55.07 13.83 -18.10
N GLY A 853 54.49 12.95 -18.92
CA GLY A 853 54.49 12.98 -20.37
C GLY A 853 55.69 12.26 -21.00
N TRP A 854 56.67 11.86 -20.22
CA TRP A 854 57.89 11.23 -20.66
C TRP A 854 57.89 9.73 -20.33
N GLU A 855 58.26 8.89 -21.31
CA GLU A 855 58.37 7.44 -21.13
C GLU A 855 59.78 6.98 -21.55
N ASP A 856 60.38 6.10 -20.75
CA ASP A 856 61.63 5.42 -21.09
C ASP A 856 61.28 4.18 -21.90
N VAL A 857 61.63 4.18 -23.21
CA VAL A 857 61.38 3.07 -24.16
C VAL A 857 62.70 2.31 -24.43
N GLU A 858 62.53 0.96 -24.53
CA GLU A 858 63.71 0.11 -24.93
C GLU A 858 64.18 0.48 -26.32
N ALA A 859 65.49 0.70 -26.47
CA ALA A 859 66.06 0.92 -27.76
C ALA A 859 66.37 -0.43 -28.45
N HIS A 860 65.69 -0.70 -29.53
CA HIS A 860 66.03 -1.87 -30.37
C HIS A 860 67.18 -1.47 -31.36
N ASP A 861 68.28 -2.18 -31.30
CA ASP A 861 69.33 -2.03 -32.28
C ASP A 861 68.86 -2.45 -33.69
N GLY A 862 68.42 -1.51 -34.52
CA GLY A 862 67.87 -1.79 -35.82
C GLY A 862 67.40 -0.63 -36.68
N ALA A 863 67.51 0.63 -36.21
CA ALA A 863 67.18 1.80 -37.04
C ALA A 863 68.40 2.63 -37.39
N GLU A 864 69.07 2.25 -38.46
CA GLU A 864 70.05 3.13 -39.21
C GLU A 864 69.36 4.41 -39.68
N HIS A 865 69.90 5.53 -39.24
CA HIS A 865 70.00 6.81 -39.93
C HIS A 865 68.74 7.39 -40.64
N SER A 866 68.05 8.23 -40.03
CA SER A 866 67.56 9.46 -40.66
C SER A 866 68.14 10.68 -39.93
N ARG A 867 68.92 11.47 -40.70
CA ARG A 867 69.58 12.73 -40.31
C ARG A 867 68.57 13.71 -39.65
N PRO A 868 69.00 14.51 -38.71
CA PRO A 868 68.16 15.61 -38.23
C PRO A 868 68.12 16.72 -39.30
N GLU A 869 66.91 16.96 -39.86
CA GLU A 869 66.66 18.19 -40.62
C GLU A 869 66.64 19.34 -39.60
N ALA A 870 67.51 20.31 -39.84
CA ALA A 870 67.68 21.50 -39.06
C ALA A 870 66.36 22.30 -39.01
N ALA A 871 65.99 22.70 -37.84
CA ALA A 871 64.91 23.72 -37.56
C ALA A 871 65.39 25.02 -38.35
N ALA A 872 64.59 25.40 -39.31
CA ALA A 872 64.51 26.78 -39.76
C ALA A 872 63.40 27.44 -39.00
N ALA A 873 63.80 28.49 -38.26
CA ALA A 873 62.89 29.43 -37.67
C ALA A 873 62.13 30.18 -38.78
N ASP A 874 60.76 30.26 -38.57
CA ASP A 874 59.93 31.50 -38.59
C ASP A 874 58.61 31.25 -37.91
#